data_e9e6f14179cbc908f7cb27b812b3d1fc
#
_entry.id   e9e6f14179cbc908f7cb27b812b3d1fc
#
_cell.length_a   1.000
_cell.length_b   1.000
_cell.length_c   1.000
_cell.angle_alpha   90.00
_cell.angle_beta   90.00
_cell.angle_gamma   90.00
#
_symmetry.space_group_name_H-M   'P 1'
#
loop_
_entity.id
_entity.type
_entity.pdbx_description
1 polymer ?
#
loop_
_entity_poly.entity_id
_entity_poly.type
_entity_poly.pdbx_seq_one_letter_code
_entity_poly.pdbx_strand_id
1 'polypeptide(L)'
;MRKFPRRLLPAPRTARPVVRRLALMMAAWSAAPLAAQAAHPHGAPSLEDGVDPTVRPGDDFFFYANGAWLQATVIPTGRERWNARTEIAERTQRQLGELLEHAGHAPAGSLLRLVGDFRAAYLDTTTIETRGLAPLAPLLDSLARIPDRTTLSRLLGRGVGTDVDPLNWGVFQSARPLGLAVQKPLTGSAINVAVLVQGGLGLGDRSHYVVGEPDAQTLLERYQRYVSRMLALAGADRADARAAAVVALETALAQAQAPAEISAREANADSVWTRADFARRAPGMDWPAFLAAAGLAGADSIVAWQPGALTGLAAQVGSAPLEAWQDYLRFHALDEYAAVLPRAFRTEAGMLRGAVTGAAEPSRVQQAFAATELALRGAIGRLYAERYFPEAAKTRVRAVAADVVAALRARVEGAAWMQPATRRLASAKLAALYLGMGYPERWEAYDDLSVDPADALGNQRRVADRGLRHMLARLGQPADPEEWWMAPHTVAALLLFQQNALTFSAALLQAPKFDPAASDAATYGAIGAIVGHEASHFIDPLGADYEVSGRKRRWWTAADSAGFAAAGDRLARQFSGYHPFPDLGVDGRLTLSENIADLAGLSAAFDAHRRHMGNRVTDAATRRRQDREFFLAFAASWRARIREGAFRTQLKSNDHAPEMFRIATVRNLDAWYEAFDVQPGDKLYLAPAARVRVW
;
A
#
# COMPACT_ATOMS: atom_id res chain seq x y z
N MET A 1 35.93 54.77 7.57
CA MET A 1 35.83 53.38 7.16
C MET A 1 34.95 52.66 8.17
N ARG A 2 33.64 52.55 7.93
CA ARG A 2 32.66 51.85 8.80
C ARG A 2 32.26 50.53 8.13
N LYS A 3 32.50 49.39 8.81
CA LYS A 3 32.10 48.06 8.41
C LYS A 3 30.61 47.89 8.65
N PHE A 4 29.84 47.54 7.60
CA PHE A 4 28.46 47.08 7.71
C PHE A 4 28.44 45.57 7.95
N PRO A 5 27.61 45.02 8.85
CA PRO A 5 27.47 43.60 9.03
C PRO A 5 26.57 42.99 7.94
N ARG A 6 27.05 41.93 7.31
CA ARG A 6 26.26 41.08 6.42
C ARG A 6 25.18 40.35 7.22
N ARG A 7 23.91 40.68 6.98
CA ARG A 7 22.78 39.83 7.40
C ARG A 7 22.79 38.57 6.58
N LEU A 8 23.01 37.44 7.26
CA LEU A 8 22.76 36.09 6.73
C LEU A 8 21.25 35.91 6.59
N LEU A 9 20.77 35.71 5.35
CA LEU A 9 19.44 35.24 5.06
C LEU A 9 19.36 33.75 5.51
N PRO A 10 18.29 33.32 6.14
CA PRO A 10 18.12 31.91 6.49
C PRO A 10 17.98 31.08 5.21
N ALA A 11 18.76 30.01 5.13
CA ALA A 11 18.66 29.02 4.07
C ALA A 11 17.22 28.46 3.99
N PRO A 12 16.74 28.12 2.80
CA PRO A 12 15.42 27.50 2.67
C PRO A 12 15.43 26.16 3.41
N ARG A 13 14.48 26.00 4.34
CA ARG A 13 14.20 24.74 5.01
C ARG A 13 13.85 23.73 3.93
N THR A 14 14.74 22.74 3.75
CA THR A 14 14.51 21.58 2.92
C THR A 14 13.18 20.94 3.32
N ALA A 15 12.26 20.84 2.37
CA ALA A 15 11.03 20.08 2.51
C ALA A 15 11.40 18.66 2.95
N ARG A 16 10.94 18.23 4.11
CA ARG A 16 11.03 16.84 4.55
C ARG A 16 10.27 15.99 3.54
N PRO A 17 10.85 14.94 2.99
CA PRO A 17 10.09 14.01 2.17
C PRO A 17 9.03 13.38 3.08
N VAL A 18 7.76 13.60 2.74
CA VAL A 18 6.64 12.91 3.37
C VAL A 18 6.73 11.46 2.89
N VAL A 19 7.32 10.62 3.73
CA VAL A 19 7.32 9.18 3.55
C VAL A 19 5.87 8.73 3.66
N ARG A 20 5.23 8.40 2.54
CA ARG A 20 3.93 7.73 2.52
C ARG A 20 4.09 6.39 3.24
N ARG A 21 3.82 6.38 4.54
CA ARG A 21 3.57 5.15 5.28
C ARG A 21 2.22 4.62 4.83
N LEU A 22 2.18 3.84 3.74
CA LEU A 22 1.20 2.79 3.61
C LEU A 22 1.60 1.69 4.60
N ALA A 23 1.41 1.97 5.89
CA ALA A 23 1.39 0.93 6.89
C ALA A 23 0.27 -0.02 6.48
N LEU A 24 0.60 -1.27 6.20
CA LEU A 24 -0.35 -2.37 6.30
C LEU A 24 -0.94 -2.31 7.72
N MET A 25 -2.02 -1.55 7.91
CA MET A 25 -2.85 -1.67 9.09
C MET A 25 -3.57 -3.01 8.95
N MET A 26 -2.96 -4.05 9.52
CA MET A 26 -3.74 -5.19 9.98
C MET A 26 -4.69 -4.64 11.05
N ALA A 27 -5.91 -4.32 10.64
CA ALA A 27 -6.96 -3.88 11.55
C ALA A 27 -7.23 -5.03 12.54
N ALA A 28 -6.87 -4.81 13.80
CA ALA A 28 -7.26 -5.70 14.89
C ALA A 28 -8.79 -5.84 14.90
N TRP A 29 -9.27 -7.04 14.70
CA TRP A 29 -10.67 -7.41 14.72
C TRP A 29 -11.14 -7.57 16.16
N SER A 30 -11.90 -6.63 16.67
CA SER A 30 -12.84 -6.87 17.75
C SER A 30 -14.19 -7.24 17.14
N ALA A 31 -14.54 -8.52 17.17
CA ALA A 31 -15.86 -8.99 16.78
C ALA A 31 -16.88 -8.61 17.87
N ALA A 32 -17.50 -7.44 17.75
CA ALA A 32 -18.81 -7.22 18.35
C ALA A 32 -19.86 -7.70 17.34
N PRO A 33 -20.93 -8.41 17.74
CA PRO A 33 -22.00 -8.77 16.83
C PRO A 33 -22.69 -7.48 16.36
N LEU A 34 -22.46 -7.10 15.11
CA LEU A 34 -23.23 -6.05 14.43
C LEU A 34 -24.64 -6.60 14.20
N ALA A 35 -25.62 -5.94 14.80
CA ALA A 35 -27.01 -6.12 14.41
C ALA A 35 -27.10 -6.00 12.88
N ALA A 36 -27.62 -7.05 12.24
CA ALA A 36 -27.84 -7.11 10.81
C ALA A 36 -28.70 -5.91 10.39
N GLN A 37 -28.10 -4.93 9.72
CA GLN A 37 -28.87 -3.99 8.93
C GLN A 37 -29.45 -4.79 7.76
N ALA A 38 -30.76 -4.91 7.74
CA ALA A 38 -31.53 -5.62 6.73
C ALA A 38 -31.07 -5.19 5.33
N ALA A 39 -30.75 -6.18 4.49
CA ALA A 39 -30.59 -5.98 3.06
C ALA A 39 -31.90 -5.42 2.52
N HIS A 40 -31.88 -4.23 1.94
CA HIS A 40 -33.04 -3.65 1.28
C HIS A 40 -33.29 -4.43 -0.02
N PRO A 41 -34.50 -5.01 -0.22
CA PRO A 41 -34.83 -5.82 -1.40
C PRO A 41 -35.36 -4.99 -2.59
N HIS A 42 -35.03 -3.71 -2.68
CA HIS A 42 -35.41 -2.85 -3.82
C HIS A 42 -34.20 -2.02 -4.24
N GLY A 43 -34.08 -1.76 -5.56
CA GLY A 43 -32.97 -1.12 -6.25
C GLY A 43 -32.25 -0.04 -5.44
N ALA A 44 -30.97 0.14 -5.69
CA ALA A 44 -30.16 1.13 -4.97
C ALA A 44 -30.92 2.45 -4.87
N PRO A 45 -31.02 3.07 -3.66
CA PRO A 45 -31.72 4.35 -3.49
C PRO A 45 -31.11 5.38 -4.44
N SER A 46 -31.96 6.20 -5.05
CA SER A 46 -31.57 7.30 -5.92
C SER A 46 -30.58 8.21 -5.15
N LEU A 47 -29.61 8.78 -5.83
CA LEU A 47 -28.70 9.77 -5.21
C LEU A 47 -29.47 10.99 -4.67
N GLU A 48 -30.59 11.35 -5.29
CA GLU A 48 -31.47 12.40 -4.81
C GLU A 48 -32.17 12.04 -3.49
N ASP A 49 -32.42 10.76 -3.20
CA ASP A 49 -33.01 10.32 -1.92
C ASP A 49 -31.97 10.47 -0.76
N GLY A 50 -30.70 10.66 -1.09
CA GLY A 50 -29.60 10.88 -0.13
C GLY A 50 -29.44 12.32 0.31
N VAL A 51 -30.08 13.29 -0.36
CA VAL A 51 -29.89 14.71 -0.07
C VAL A 51 -30.65 15.17 1.18
N ASP A 52 -30.10 16.16 1.87
CA ASP A 52 -30.82 16.90 2.90
C ASP A 52 -31.39 18.22 2.32
N PRO A 53 -32.68 18.29 2.02
CA PRO A 53 -33.28 19.47 1.41
C PRO A 53 -33.29 20.70 2.34
N THR A 54 -33.00 20.54 3.62
CA THR A 54 -32.91 21.67 4.59
C THR A 54 -31.58 22.42 4.49
N VAL A 55 -30.57 21.82 3.86
CA VAL A 55 -29.24 22.40 3.62
C VAL A 55 -29.19 22.97 2.20
N ARG A 56 -28.77 24.21 2.05
CA ARG A 56 -28.57 24.80 0.71
C ARG A 56 -27.27 24.24 0.09
N PRO A 57 -27.29 23.71 -1.14
CA PRO A 57 -26.10 23.15 -1.78
C PRO A 57 -24.96 24.17 -1.93
N GLY A 58 -25.27 25.45 -2.12
CA GLY A 58 -24.32 26.55 -2.19
C GLY A 58 -23.71 26.96 -0.83
N ASP A 59 -24.30 26.53 0.29
CA ASP A 59 -23.76 26.81 1.62
C ASP A 59 -22.91 25.65 2.14
N ASP A 60 -23.34 24.41 1.92
CA ASP A 60 -22.62 23.23 2.33
C ASP A 60 -22.99 22.02 1.45
N PHE A 61 -22.20 21.77 0.44
CA PHE A 61 -22.47 20.69 -0.51
C PHE A 61 -22.27 19.30 0.06
N PHE A 62 -21.36 19.15 1.06
CA PHE A 62 -21.15 17.87 1.72
C PHE A 62 -22.38 17.43 2.53
N PHE A 63 -22.89 18.30 3.39
CA PHE A 63 -24.07 18.01 4.20
C PHE A 63 -25.35 17.91 3.34
N TYR A 64 -25.45 18.76 2.30
CA TYR A 64 -26.55 18.65 1.35
C TYR A 64 -26.59 17.26 0.69
N ALA A 65 -25.51 16.86 0.06
CA ALA A 65 -25.48 15.65 -0.78
C ALA A 65 -25.47 14.34 0.02
N ASN A 66 -25.02 14.35 1.29
CA ASN A 66 -24.86 13.16 2.13
C ASN A 66 -25.78 13.16 3.35
N GLY A 67 -26.78 14.03 3.43
CA GLY A 67 -27.56 14.28 4.65
C GLY A 67 -28.24 13.04 5.21
N ALA A 68 -28.95 12.26 4.39
CA ALA A 68 -29.60 11.03 4.82
C ALA A 68 -28.61 9.98 5.32
N TRP A 69 -27.48 9.81 4.61
CA TRP A 69 -26.41 8.91 5.03
C TRP A 69 -25.79 9.36 6.36
N LEU A 70 -25.53 10.66 6.53
CA LEU A 70 -24.98 11.23 7.77
C LEU A 70 -25.93 11.01 8.96
N GLN A 71 -27.24 11.15 8.76
CA GLN A 71 -28.23 10.92 9.82
C GLN A 71 -28.28 9.43 10.23
N ALA A 72 -28.25 8.52 9.25
CA ALA A 72 -28.35 7.09 9.48
C ALA A 72 -27.03 6.44 9.98
N THR A 73 -25.88 7.09 9.78
CA THR A 73 -24.56 6.47 10.04
C THR A 73 -24.06 6.76 11.44
N VAL A 74 -23.67 5.71 12.16
CA VAL A 74 -22.95 5.78 13.43
C VAL A 74 -21.54 5.23 13.24
N ILE A 75 -20.53 5.91 13.77
CA ILE A 75 -19.15 5.38 13.77
C ILE A 75 -19.10 4.20 14.75
N PRO A 76 -18.77 2.98 14.31
CA PRO A 76 -18.72 1.80 15.18
C PRO A 76 -17.75 1.99 16.35
N THR A 77 -18.02 1.29 17.45
CA THR A 77 -17.12 1.28 18.63
C THR A 77 -15.73 0.78 18.22
N GLY A 78 -14.69 1.45 18.71
CA GLY A 78 -13.30 1.15 18.36
C GLY A 78 -12.84 1.67 16.99
N ARG A 79 -13.72 2.33 16.23
CA ARG A 79 -13.34 3.03 14.98
C ARG A 79 -13.22 4.53 15.20
N GLU A 80 -12.27 5.16 14.54
CA GLU A 80 -12.09 6.61 14.55
C GLU A 80 -12.88 7.32 13.45
N ARG A 81 -13.19 6.58 12.38
CA ARG A 81 -13.94 7.09 11.21
C ARG A 81 -14.79 6.01 10.56
N TRP A 82 -15.80 6.47 9.84
CA TRP A 82 -16.62 5.65 8.95
C TRP A 82 -16.84 6.42 7.64
N ASN A 83 -16.42 5.86 6.53
CA ASN A 83 -16.49 6.52 5.22
C ASN A 83 -16.71 5.49 4.11
N ALA A 84 -16.90 5.94 2.87
CA ALA A 84 -17.10 5.09 1.70
C ALA A 84 -16.04 3.96 1.59
N ARG A 85 -14.75 4.24 1.89
CA ARG A 85 -13.68 3.24 1.83
C ARG A 85 -13.82 2.19 2.93
N THR A 86 -14.19 2.60 4.16
CA THR A 86 -14.40 1.65 5.26
C THR A 86 -15.62 0.77 5.03
N GLU A 87 -16.69 1.28 4.44
CA GLU A 87 -17.85 0.49 4.03
C GLU A 87 -17.49 -0.58 2.99
N ILE A 88 -16.71 -0.20 1.99
CA ILE A 88 -16.21 -1.13 0.98
C ILE A 88 -15.31 -2.19 1.62
N ALA A 89 -14.40 -1.80 2.52
CA ALA A 89 -13.51 -2.73 3.20
C ALA A 89 -14.27 -3.76 4.04
N GLU A 90 -15.27 -3.33 4.82
CA GLU A 90 -16.12 -4.24 5.60
C GLU A 90 -16.95 -5.18 4.71
N ARG A 91 -17.46 -4.69 3.59
CA ARG A 91 -18.15 -5.52 2.59
C ARG A 91 -17.22 -6.56 2.00
N THR A 92 -16.03 -6.16 1.60
CA THR A 92 -15.01 -7.05 1.05
C THR A 92 -14.61 -8.13 2.06
N GLN A 93 -14.46 -7.78 3.34
CA GLN A 93 -14.15 -8.76 4.38
C GLN A 93 -15.29 -9.79 4.56
N ARG A 94 -16.55 -9.37 4.53
CA ARG A 94 -17.68 -10.31 4.55
C ARG A 94 -17.67 -11.23 3.34
N GLN A 95 -17.49 -10.67 2.13
CA GLN A 95 -17.42 -11.44 0.88
C GLN A 95 -16.29 -12.47 0.90
N LEU A 96 -15.12 -12.11 1.43
CA LEU A 96 -13.99 -13.04 1.62
C LEU A 96 -14.31 -14.11 2.66
N GLY A 97 -14.98 -13.73 3.76
CA GLY A 97 -15.45 -14.68 4.77
C GLY A 97 -16.36 -15.74 4.15
N GLU A 98 -17.40 -15.32 3.41
CA GLU A 98 -18.33 -16.19 2.69
C GLU A 98 -17.62 -17.10 1.67
N LEU A 99 -16.65 -16.55 0.92
CA LEU A 99 -15.86 -17.32 -0.04
C LEU A 99 -15.07 -18.44 0.63
N LEU A 100 -14.39 -18.14 1.74
CA LEU A 100 -13.51 -19.06 2.45
C LEU A 100 -14.27 -20.06 3.32
N GLU A 101 -15.49 -19.76 3.75
CA GLU A 101 -16.33 -20.67 4.53
C GLU A 101 -16.65 -21.97 3.74
N HIS A 102 -16.88 -21.83 2.45
CA HIS A 102 -17.23 -22.95 1.56
C HIS A 102 -16.01 -23.64 0.92
N ALA A 103 -14.80 -23.08 1.11
CA ALA A 103 -13.60 -23.53 0.39
C ALA A 103 -13.23 -25.00 0.67
N GLY A 104 -13.40 -25.46 1.91
CA GLY A 104 -13.11 -26.86 2.29
C GLY A 104 -14.02 -27.91 1.65
N HIS A 105 -15.17 -27.53 1.12
CA HIS A 105 -16.13 -28.42 0.47
C HIS A 105 -16.09 -28.33 -1.06
N ALA A 106 -15.19 -27.52 -1.61
CA ALA A 106 -15.05 -27.37 -3.05
C ALA A 106 -14.52 -28.66 -3.72
N PRO A 107 -14.77 -28.86 -5.02
CA PRO A 107 -14.29 -30.03 -5.75
C PRO A 107 -12.76 -30.18 -5.63
N ALA A 108 -12.30 -31.42 -5.48
CA ALA A 108 -10.87 -31.72 -5.46
C ALA A 108 -10.17 -31.17 -6.72
N GLY A 109 -8.97 -30.62 -6.56
CA GLY A 109 -8.19 -30.04 -7.67
C GLY A 109 -8.64 -28.63 -8.10
N SER A 110 -9.74 -28.09 -7.54
CA SER A 110 -10.12 -26.69 -7.81
C SER A 110 -9.26 -25.71 -7.01
N LEU A 111 -9.11 -24.48 -7.54
CA LEU A 111 -8.39 -23.40 -6.86
C LEU A 111 -9.00 -23.07 -5.51
N LEU A 112 -10.33 -23.11 -5.38
CA LEU A 112 -11.04 -22.88 -4.14
C LEU A 112 -10.71 -23.97 -3.11
N ARG A 113 -10.59 -25.24 -3.54
CA ARG A 113 -10.20 -26.36 -2.67
C ARG A 113 -8.77 -26.21 -2.16
N LEU A 114 -7.84 -25.80 -3.02
CA LEU A 114 -6.45 -25.52 -2.62
C LEU A 114 -6.38 -24.49 -1.50
N VAL A 115 -7.15 -23.39 -1.61
CA VAL A 115 -7.27 -22.35 -0.57
C VAL A 115 -7.91 -22.94 0.71
N GLY A 116 -8.94 -23.75 0.56
CA GLY A 116 -9.62 -24.43 1.68
C GLY A 116 -8.70 -25.36 2.46
N ASP A 117 -7.94 -26.19 1.75
CA ASP A 117 -7.00 -27.16 2.34
C ASP A 117 -5.85 -26.44 3.09
N PHE A 118 -5.32 -25.33 2.54
CA PHE A 118 -4.33 -24.52 3.25
C PHE A 118 -4.89 -23.97 4.57
N ARG A 119 -6.11 -23.41 4.53
CA ARG A 119 -6.79 -22.88 5.72
C ARG A 119 -7.12 -23.99 6.73
N ALA A 120 -7.57 -25.15 6.26
CA ALA A 120 -7.88 -26.30 7.10
C ALA A 120 -6.65 -26.80 7.87
N ALA A 121 -5.52 -26.94 7.18
CA ALA A 121 -4.25 -27.32 7.82
C ALA A 121 -3.85 -26.35 8.93
N TYR A 122 -4.03 -25.05 8.72
CA TYR A 122 -3.74 -24.05 9.75
C TYR A 122 -4.69 -24.14 10.96
N LEU A 123 -5.95 -24.49 10.74
CA LEU A 123 -6.97 -24.64 11.81
C LEU A 123 -6.85 -25.94 12.59
N ASP A 124 -6.24 -26.98 12.03
CA ASP A 124 -6.09 -28.29 12.66
C ASP A 124 -5.02 -28.28 13.77
N THR A 125 -5.38 -27.68 14.88
CA THR A 125 -4.50 -27.61 16.06
C THR A 125 -4.19 -28.97 16.64
N THR A 126 -5.06 -29.98 16.47
CA THR A 126 -4.85 -31.34 16.98
C THR A 126 -3.68 -32.01 16.26
N THR A 127 -3.66 -31.96 14.94
CA THR A 127 -2.54 -32.49 14.15
C THR A 127 -1.25 -31.72 14.42
N ILE A 128 -1.32 -30.37 14.53
CA ILE A 128 -0.16 -29.53 14.89
C ILE A 128 0.44 -29.96 16.25
N GLU A 129 -0.40 -30.12 17.28
CA GLU A 129 0.07 -30.57 18.62
C GLU A 129 0.69 -31.97 18.56
N THR A 130 0.04 -32.90 17.88
CA THR A 130 0.50 -34.29 17.77
C THR A 130 1.83 -34.41 17.05
N ARG A 131 2.02 -33.66 15.98
CA ARG A 131 3.29 -33.65 15.20
C ARG A 131 4.43 -32.93 15.94
N GLY A 132 4.12 -32.03 16.86
CA GLY A 132 5.11 -31.32 17.66
C GLY A 132 6.12 -30.57 16.80
N LEU A 133 7.40 -30.71 17.14
CA LEU A 133 8.53 -30.14 16.36
C LEU A 133 9.03 -31.04 15.23
N ALA A 134 8.53 -32.28 15.10
CA ALA A 134 9.04 -33.25 14.12
C ALA A 134 9.11 -32.69 12.69
N PRO A 135 8.15 -31.92 12.16
CA PRO A 135 8.24 -31.34 10.83
C PRO A 135 9.36 -30.31 10.65
N LEU A 136 9.77 -29.64 11.74
CA LEU A 136 10.84 -28.62 11.74
C LEU A 136 12.20 -29.20 12.12
N ALA A 137 12.25 -30.37 12.77
CA ALA A 137 13.47 -30.95 13.28
C ALA A 137 14.62 -31.06 12.28
N PRO A 138 14.43 -31.49 11.00
CA PRO A 138 15.52 -31.57 10.03
C PRO A 138 16.18 -30.21 9.78
N LEU A 139 15.41 -29.11 9.78
CA LEU A 139 15.93 -27.75 9.64
C LEU A 139 16.71 -27.37 10.92
N LEU A 140 16.11 -27.50 12.09
CA LEU A 140 16.73 -27.18 13.37
C LEU A 140 18.05 -27.93 13.56
N ASP A 141 18.10 -29.20 13.18
CA ASP A 141 19.29 -30.04 13.23
C ASP A 141 20.39 -29.57 12.29
N SER A 142 20.03 -29.14 11.09
CA SER A 142 21.00 -28.60 10.14
C SER A 142 21.60 -27.26 10.63
N LEU A 143 20.74 -26.41 11.23
CA LEU A 143 21.16 -25.13 11.80
C LEU A 143 22.07 -25.31 13.05
N ALA A 144 21.82 -26.34 13.85
CA ALA A 144 22.65 -26.65 15.03
C ALA A 144 24.07 -27.17 14.68
N ARG A 145 24.30 -27.56 13.42
CA ARG A 145 25.56 -28.21 12.97
C ARG A 145 26.29 -27.43 11.89
N ILE A 146 26.18 -26.10 11.88
CA ILE A 146 26.91 -25.24 10.93
C ILE A 146 28.39 -25.31 11.26
N PRO A 147 29.26 -25.89 10.38
CA PRO A 147 30.66 -26.15 10.72
C PRO A 147 31.60 -24.96 10.45
N ASP A 148 31.21 -24.09 9.52
CA ASP A 148 32.06 -23.03 9.02
C ASP A 148 31.31 -21.85 8.43
N ARG A 149 32.02 -20.75 8.12
CA ARG A 149 31.46 -19.51 7.58
C ARG A 149 30.94 -19.64 6.15
N THR A 150 31.52 -20.52 5.35
CA THR A 150 31.00 -20.78 3.98
C THR A 150 29.65 -21.47 4.02
N THR A 151 29.51 -22.45 4.92
CA THR A 151 28.20 -23.11 5.15
C THR A 151 27.16 -22.14 5.70
N LEU A 152 27.57 -21.28 6.66
CA LEU A 152 26.70 -20.20 7.15
C LEU A 152 26.26 -19.27 6.01
N SER A 153 27.20 -18.80 5.19
CA SER A 153 26.89 -17.91 4.04
C SER A 153 25.92 -18.57 3.06
N ARG A 154 26.09 -19.88 2.79
CA ARG A 154 25.20 -20.67 1.94
C ARG A 154 23.79 -20.78 2.54
N LEU A 155 23.67 -20.99 3.85
CA LEU A 155 22.37 -21.05 4.54
C LEU A 155 21.67 -19.72 4.54
N LEU A 156 22.40 -18.61 4.76
CA LEU A 156 21.86 -17.25 4.64
C LEU A 156 21.34 -16.97 3.21
N GLY A 157 22.06 -17.44 2.18
CA GLY A 157 21.63 -17.32 0.79
C GLY A 157 20.34 -18.12 0.49
N ARG A 158 20.21 -19.36 0.99
CA ARG A 158 18.99 -20.15 0.88
C ARG A 158 17.80 -19.56 1.63
N GLY A 159 18.10 -18.82 2.69
CA GLY A 159 17.12 -18.22 3.57
C GLY A 159 16.80 -16.77 3.26
N VAL A 160 17.09 -16.25 2.05
CA VAL A 160 16.68 -14.88 1.70
C VAL A 160 15.16 -14.73 1.78
N GLY A 161 14.72 -13.62 2.38
CA GLY A 161 13.29 -13.29 2.47
C GLY A 161 12.76 -12.76 1.14
N THR A 162 11.50 -13.10 0.83
CA THR A 162 10.78 -12.55 -0.33
C THR A 162 9.68 -11.56 0.12
N ASP A 163 9.80 -11.07 1.34
CA ASP A 163 8.87 -10.21 2.06
C ASP A 163 9.20 -8.72 1.92
N VAL A 164 10.05 -8.34 0.97
CA VAL A 164 10.48 -6.96 0.71
C VAL A 164 10.01 -6.47 -0.65
N ASP A 165 9.70 -5.18 -0.72
CA ASP A 165 9.31 -4.51 -1.95
C ASP A 165 9.61 -3.01 -1.85
N PRO A 166 10.86 -2.60 -2.12
CA PRO A 166 11.27 -1.22 -1.90
C PRO A 166 10.66 -0.22 -2.90
N LEU A 167 10.34 -0.64 -4.13
CA LEU A 167 9.92 0.27 -5.19
C LEU A 167 8.41 0.38 -5.38
N ASN A 168 7.64 -0.67 -5.06
CA ASN A 168 6.19 -0.65 -5.29
C ASN A 168 5.42 -0.37 -3.98
N TRP A 169 5.81 -1.03 -2.88
CA TRP A 169 5.09 -0.93 -1.60
C TRP A 169 5.90 -0.26 -0.48
N GLY A 170 7.17 0.10 -0.72
CA GLY A 170 8.01 0.73 0.29
C GLY A 170 8.32 -0.18 1.47
N VAL A 171 8.49 -1.49 1.23
CA VAL A 171 8.87 -2.46 2.27
C VAL A 171 10.38 -2.63 2.26
N PHE A 172 11.07 -2.00 3.22
CA PHE A 172 12.52 -1.86 3.27
C PHE A 172 13.21 -2.73 4.32
N GLN A 173 12.49 -3.66 4.94
CA GLN A 173 12.97 -4.50 6.02
C GLN A 173 12.41 -5.91 5.86
N SER A 174 13.29 -6.92 5.83
CA SER A 174 12.92 -8.33 5.82
C SER A 174 12.89 -8.91 7.24
N ALA A 175 12.05 -9.90 7.46
CA ALA A 175 12.13 -10.75 8.66
C ALA A 175 13.38 -11.64 8.65
N ARG A 176 13.95 -11.92 7.47
CA ARG A 176 15.18 -12.71 7.28
C ARG A 176 16.41 -11.80 7.28
N PRO A 177 17.64 -12.31 7.51
CA PRO A 177 18.87 -11.50 7.53
C PRO A 177 19.05 -10.60 6.31
N LEU A 178 18.64 -11.08 5.14
CA LEU A 178 18.51 -10.29 3.91
C LEU A 178 17.20 -10.63 3.20
N GLY A 179 16.54 -9.60 2.69
CA GLY A 179 15.43 -9.72 1.76
C GLY A 179 15.90 -9.58 0.32
N LEU A 180 15.18 -10.25 -0.60
CA LEU A 180 15.38 -10.20 -2.04
C LEU A 180 14.09 -9.75 -2.73
N ALA A 181 14.22 -8.74 -3.59
CA ALA A 181 13.18 -8.38 -4.56
C ALA A 181 13.75 -8.47 -5.98
N VAL A 182 12.92 -8.75 -6.96
CA VAL A 182 13.25 -8.69 -8.39
C VAL A 182 12.28 -7.73 -9.05
N GLN A 183 12.78 -6.58 -9.50
CA GLN A 183 11.94 -5.43 -9.88
C GLN A 183 12.55 -4.67 -11.06
N LYS A 184 11.73 -3.90 -11.77
CA LYS A 184 12.18 -2.93 -12.77
C LYS A 184 12.98 -1.81 -12.10
N PRO A 185 14.22 -1.52 -12.53
CA PRO A 185 15.05 -0.50 -11.91
C PRO A 185 14.61 0.93 -12.28
N LEU A 186 14.99 1.90 -11.45
CA LEU A 186 14.74 3.33 -11.69
C LEU A 186 15.65 3.95 -12.77
N THR A 187 16.54 3.18 -13.37
CA THR A 187 17.41 3.62 -14.49
C THR A 187 16.68 3.78 -15.82
N GLY A 188 15.43 3.28 -15.91
CA GLY A 188 14.65 3.21 -17.13
C GLY A 188 14.92 1.96 -17.99
N SER A 189 15.80 1.06 -17.54
CA SER A 189 15.94 -0.26 -18.15
C SER A 189 14.61 -1.02 -18.08
N ALA A 190 14.28 -1.72 -19.15
CA ALA A 190 13.13 -2.61 -19.20
C ALA A 190 13.39 -3.98 -18.56
N ILE A 191 14.63 -4.27 -18.14
CA ILE A 191 15.02 -5.58 -17.60
C ILE A 191 14.97 -5.55 -16.07
N ASN A 192 14.33 -6.55 -15.48
CA ASN A 192 14.27 -6.72 -14.04
C ASN A 192 15.63 -7.03 -13.44
N VAL A 193 15.94 -6.41 -12.30
CA VAL A 193 17.18 -6.58 -11.55
C VAL A 193 16.89 -7.08 -10.15
N ALA A 194 17.90 -7.74 -9.53
CA ALA A 194 17.83 -8.13 -8.13
C ALA A 194 18.12 -6.93 -7.22
N VAL A 195 17.41 -6.86 -6.11
CA VAL A 195 17.56 -5.87 -5.05
C VAL A 195 17.70 -6.61 -3.72
N LEU A 196 18.82 -6.41 -3.01
CA LEU A 196 19.01 -6.92 -1.66
C LEU A 196 18.70 -5.83 -0.64
N VAL A 197 17.90 -6.20 0.36
CA VAL A 197 17.36 -5.32 1.40
C VAL A 197 17.75 -5.86 2.77
N GLN A 198 18.04 -4.97 3.71
CA GLN A 198 18.36 -5.32 5.11
C GLN A 198 17.24 -6.10 5.80
N GLY A 199 17.60 -6.84 6.89
CA GLY A 199 16.60 -7.55 7.69
C GLY A 199 17.19 -8.30 8.87
N GLY A 200 16.40 -9.24 9.43
CA GLY A 200 16.85 -10.17 10.46
C GLY A 200 16.80 -9.64 11.89
N LEU A 201 15.91 -8.71 12.16
CA LEU A 201 15.64 -8.23 13.52
C LEU A 201 14.28 -8.77 14.00
N GLY A 202 14.26 -9.52 15.08
CA GLY A 202 13.01 -10.13 15.58
C GLY A 202 11.99 -9.12 16.10
N LEU A 203 12.43 -7.91 16.50
CA LEU A 203 11.54 -6.77 16.81
C LEU A 203 11.22 -5.90 15.59
N GLY A 204 11.70 -6.26 14.40
CA GLY A 204 11.40 -5.62 13.12
C GLY A 204 12.09 -4.28 12.88
N ASP A 205 12.13 -3.36 13.85
CA ASP A 205 12.74 -2.04 13.70
C ASP A 205 14.01 -1.90 14.54
N ARG A 206 15.08 -1.34 13.93
CA ARG A 206 16.36 -1.08 14.58
C ARG A 206 16.23 -0.18 15.82
N SER A 207 15.28 0.72 15.88
CA SER A 207 15.10 1.64 17.01
C SER A 207 14.86 0.92 18.33
N HIS A 208 14.33 -0.31 18.30
CA HIS A 208 14.12 -1.13 19.49
C HIS A 208 15.44 -1.72 20.07
N TYR A 209 16.53 -1.66 19.31
CA TYR A 209 17.85 -2.22 19.70
C TYR A 209 18.89 -1.13 20.02
N VAL A 210 18.70 0.08 19.48
CA VAL A 210 19.64 1.19 19.64
C VAL A 210 19.21 2.04 20.83
N VAL A 211 19.99 2.00 21.89
CA VAL A 211 19.69 2.61 23.20
C VAL A 211 19.46 4.12 23.10
N GLY A 212 18.38 4.59 23.71
CA GLY A 212 18.03 6.01 23.84
C GLY A 212 16.68 6.25 24.51
N GLU A 213 15.76 5.31 24.42
CA GLU A 213 14.40 5.43 24.95
C GLU A 213 14.16 4.41 26.07
N PRO A 214 13.65 4.78 27.25
CA PRO A 214 13.37 3.84 28.35
C PRO A 214 12.46 2.68 27.97
N ASP A 215 11.49 2.93 27.11
CA ASP A 215 10.54 1.90 26.65
C ASP A 215 11.21 0.85 25.76
N ALA A 216 12.23 1.23 24.97
CA ALA A 216 12.98 0.32 24.13
C ALA A 216 13.78 -0.71 24.95
N GLN A 217 14.39 -0.29 26.07
CA GLN A 217 15.11 -1.18 26.96
C GLN A 217 14.18 -2.26 27.58
N THR A 218 13.02 -1.83 28.06
CA THR A 218 12.00 -2.74 28.61
C THR A 218 11.49 -3.75 27.58
N LEU A 219 11.30 -3.28 26.33
CA LEU A 219 10.88 -4.16 25.23
C LEU A 219 11.98 -5.16 24.87
N LEU A 220 13.24 -4.73 24.82
CA LEU A 220 14.38 -5.60 24.52
C LEU A 220 14.55 -6.70 25.58
N GLU A 221 14.35 -6.39 26.86
CA GLU A 221 14.36 -7.38 27.95
C GLU A 221 13.21 -8.40 27.83
N ARG A 222 12.02 -7.94 27.43
CA ARG A 222 10.88 -8.83 27.15
C ARG A 222 11.20 -9.73 25.96
N TYR A 223 11.78 -9.17 24.92
CA TYR A 223 12.20 -9.90 23.74
C TYR A 223 13.26 -10.97 24.08
N GLN A 224 14.28 -10.65 24.87
CA GLN A 224 15.27 -11.62 25.30
C GLN A 224 14.64 -12.79 26.07
N ARG A 225 13.69 -12.53 26.97
CA ARG A 225 12.91 -13.58 27.66
C ARG A 225 12.10 -14.44 26.69
N TYR A 226 11.49 -13.82 25.67
CA TYR A 226 10.79 -14.55 24.61
C TYR A 226 11.72 -15.48 23.86
N VAL A 227 12.90 -14.99 23.40
CA VAL A 227 13.93 -15.81 22.74
C VAL A 227 14.34 -16.99 23.61
N SER A 228 14.60 -16.75 24.92
CA SER A 228 14.96 -17.79 25.88
C SER A 228 13.87 -18.86 25.96
N ARG A 229 12.60 -18.49 26.11
CA ARG A 229 11.49 -19.44 26.20
C ARG A 229 11.30 -20.24 24.91
N MET A 230 11.40 -19.60 23.74
CA MET A 230 11.32 -20.30 22.45
C MET A 230 12.43 -21.36 22.30
N LEU A 231 13.67 -21.03 22.67
CA LEU A 231 14.79 -21.95 22.65
C LEU A 231 14.65 -23.08 23.67
N ALA A 232 14.17 -22.77 24.88
CA ALA A 232 13.91 -23.77 25.94
C ALA A 232 12.80 -24.75 25.52
N LEU A 233 11.69 -24.28 24.92
CA LEU A 233 10.65 -25.13 24.37
C LEU A 233 11.14 -26.06 23.26
N ALA A 234 12.19 -25.66 22.54
CA ALA A 234 12.86 -26.48 21.54
C ALA A 234 14.00 -27.36 22.13
N GLY A 235 14.08 -27.47 23.48
CA GLY A 235 15.02 -28.36 24.17
C GLY A 235 16.46 -27.81 24.28
N ALA A 236 16.65 -26.49 24.10
CA ALA A 236 17.98 -25.91 24.28
C ALA A 236 18.38 -25.88 25.77
N ASP A 237 19.57 -26.33 26.07
CA ASP A 237 20.23 -26.09 27.37
C ASP A 237 20.67 -24.62 27.46
N ARG A 238 20.84 -24.09 28.67
CA ARG A 238 21.30 -22.72 28.92
C ARG A 238 20.58 -21.67 28.08
N ALA A 239 19.26 -21.82 27.92
CA ALA A 239 18.45 -21.00 27.02
C ALA A 239 18.62 -19.48 27.25
N ASP A 240 18.79 -19.03 28.50
CA ASP A 240 19.01 -17.61 28.83
C ASP A 240 20.33 -17.08 28.25
N ALA A 241 21.41 -17.83 28.36
CA ALA A 241 22.72 -17.44 27.82
C ALA A 241 22.68 -17.41 26.28
N ARG A 242 22.02 -18.39 25.67
CA ARG A 242 21.81 -18.44 24.20
C ARG A 242 20.98 -17.27 23.72
N ALA A 243 19.90 -16.94 24.43
CA ALA A 243 19.07 -15.79 24.11
C ALA A 243 19.83 -14.47 24.20
N ALA A 244 20.68 -14.32 25.23
CA ALA A 244 21.55 -13.15 25.33
C ALA A 244 22.51 -13.02 24.12
N ALA A 245 23.06 -14.13 23.63
CA ALA A 245 23.92 -14.15 22.45
C ALA A 245 23.14 -13.79 21.16
N VAL A 246 21.91 -14.28 21.00
CA VAL A 246 21.01 -13.91 19.87
C VAL A 246 20.72 -12.43 19.90
N VAL A 247 20.29 -11.87 21.04
CA VAL A 247 19.97 -10.44 21.15
C VAL A 247 21.18 -9.55 20.95
N ALA A 248 22.37 -9.97 21.41
CA ALA A 248 23.62 -9.26 21.16
C ALA A 248 23.99 -9.23 19.67
N LEU A 249 23.80 -10.35 18.94
CA LEU A 249 24.01 -10.42 17.50
C LEU A 249 23.01 -9.51 16.75
N GLU A 250 21.73 -9.56 17.09
CA GLU A 250 20.71 -8.68 16.48
C GLU A 250 20.99 -7.20 16.77
N THR A 251 21.45 -6.87 17.97
CA THR A 251 21.86 -5.50 18.33
C THR A 251 23.00 -5.01 17.45
N ALA A 252 24.01 -5.88 17.20
CA ALA A 252 25.12 -5.54 16.30
C ALA A 252 24.65 -5.36 14.83
N LEU A 253 23.70 -6.19 14.37
CA LEU A 253 23.07 -6.03 13.06
C LEU A 253 22.26 -4.72 12.98
N ALA A 254 21.46 -4.41 14.01
CA ALA A 254 20.66 -3.20 14.07
C ALA A 254 21.50 -1.91 14.05
N GLN A 255 22.68 -1.92 14.67
CA GLN A 255 23.62 -0.80 14.63
C GLN A 255 24.08 -0.46 13.21
N ALA A 256 24.25 -1.47 12.36
CA ALA A 256 24.66 -1.32 10.97
C ALA A 256 23.51 -0.99 10.01
N GLN A 257 22.27 -1.25 10.41
CA GLN A 257 21.09 -1.03 9.57
C GLN A 257 20.74 0.45 9.43
N ALA A 258 20.22 0.81 8.26
CA ALA A 258 19.72 2.16 7.99
C ALA A 258 18.38 2.38 8.68
N PRO A 259 18.12 3.57 9.24
CA PRO A 259 16.80 3.93 9.76
C PRO A 259 15.79 4.10 8.64
N ALA A 260 14.49 4.10 9.00
CA ALA A 260 13.37 4.10 8.04
C ALA A 260 13.43 5.27 7.04
N GLU A 261 13.78 6.48 7.48
CA GLU A 261 13.88 7.67 6.63
C GLU A 261 15.05 7.62 5.63
N ILE A 262 16.10 6.85 5.93
CA ILE A 262 17.19 6.59 4.98
C ILE A 262 16.79 5.45 4.03
N SER A 263 16.17 4.40 4.56
CA SER A 263 15.71 3.25 3.78
C SER A 263 14.67 3.64 2.72
N ALA A 264 13.84 4.65 3.02
CA ALA A 264 12.81 5.16 2.12
C ALA A 264 13.36 6.06 0.98
N ARG A 265 14.67 6.32 0.93
CA ARG A 265 15.25 7.15 -0.14
C ARG A 265 15.37 6.36 -1.43
N GLU A 266 14.72 6.79 -2.47
CA GLU A 266 14.81 6.14 -3.79
C GLU A 266 16.23 6.18 -4.38
N ALA A 267 17.09 7.13 -3.94
CA ALA A 267 18.51 7.17 -4.31
C ALA A 267 19.28 5.91 -3.87
N ASN A 268 18.74 5.10 -2.96
CA ASN A 268 19.31 3.79 -2.62
C ASN A 268 19.32 2.83 -3.84
N ALA A 269 18.42 3.02 -4.81
CA ALA A 269 18.41 2.28 -6.06
C ALA A 269 19.67 2.49 -6.93
N ASP A 270 20.42 3.57 -6.70
CA ASP A 270 21.66 3.87 -7.42
C ASP A 270 22.88 3.07 -6.87
N SER A 271 22.71 2.38 -5.72
CA SER A 271 23.76 1.58 -5.11
C SER A 271 23.89 0.20 -5.77
N VAL A 272 24.36 0.18 -6.99
CA VAL A 272 24.54 -1.05 -7.78
C VAL A 272 25.91 -1.65 -7.49
N TRP A 273 25.95 -2.91 -7.04
CA TRP A 273 27.15 -3.66 -6.73
C TRP A 273 27.37 -4.81 -7.70
N THR A 274 28.57 -4.92 -8.24
CA THR A 274 29.03 -6.12 -8.95
C THR A 274 29.45 -7.20 -7.95
N ARG A 275 29.67 -8.43 -8.41
CA ARG A 275 30.18 -9.51 -7.55
C ARG A 275 31.51 -9.15 -6.87
N ALA A 276 32.40 -8.45 -7.55
CA ALA A 276 33.66 -7.97 -6.99
C ALA A 276 33.43 -6.90 -5.90
N ASP A 277 32.42 -6.09 -6.05
CA ASP A 277 32.06 -5.08 -5.05
C ASP A 277 31.63 -5.71 -3.73
N PHE A 278 30.88 -6.80 -3.75
CA PHE A 278 30.48 -7.50 -2.53
C PHE A 278 31.68 -7.95 -1.71
N ALA A 279 32.65 -8.62 -2.34
CA ALA A 279 33.88 -9.06 -1.63
C ALA A 279 34.72 -7.90 -1.09
N ARG A 280 34.80 -6.79 -1.84
CA ARG A 280 35.59 -5.63 -1.49
C ARG A 280 34.96 -4.74 -0.43
N ARG A 281 33.61 -4.47 -0.56
CA ARG A 281 32.89 -3.51 0.28
C ARG A 281 32.27 -4.15 1.52
N ALA A 282 32.01 -5.45 1.48
CA ALA A 282 31.42 -6.21 2.57
C ALA A 282 32.18 -7.50 2.86
N PRO A 283 33.47 -7.41 3.32
CA PRO A 283 34.27 -8.58 3.65
C PRO A 283 33.73 -9.29 4.89
N GLY A 284 33.99 -10.60 5.00
CA GLY A 284 33.58 -11.43 6.14
C GLY A 284 32.57 -12.51 5.82
N MET A 285 31.82 -12.39 4.70
CA MET A 285 30.92 -13.40 4.20
C MET A 285 31.44 -14.02 2.90
N ASP A 286 31.21 -15.31 2.70
CA ASP A 286 31.47 -15.99 1.42
C ASP A 286 30.37 -15.63 0.44
N TRP A 287 30.48 -14.47 -0.23
CA TRP A 287 29.52 -13.97 -1.18
C TRP A 287 29.27 -14.89 -2.38
N PRO A 288 30.29 -15.54 -2.98
CA PRO A 288 30.04 -16.55 -4.00
C PRO A 288 29.11 -17.67 -3.54
N ALA A 289 29.33 -18.21 -2.34
CA ALA A 289 28.48 -19.25 -1.77
C ALA A 289 27.07 -18.74 -1.44
N PHE A 290 26.95 -17.51 -0.92
CA PHE A 290 25.68 -16.83 -0.66
C PHE A 290 24.88 -16.62 -1.95
N LEU A 291 25.48 -15.96 -2.95
CA LEU A 291 24.82 -15.61 -4.21
C LEU A 291 24.37 -16.85 -5.00
N ALA A 292 25.22 -17.89 -5.00
CA ALA A 292 24.86 -19.16 -5.63
C ALA A 292 23.63 -19.79 -4.95
N ALA A 293 23.61 -19.80 -3.62
CA ALA A 293 22.51 -20.38 -2.84
C ALA A 293 21.21 -19.56 -2.90
N ALA A 294 21.31 -18.25 -3.09
CA ALA A 294 20.19 -17.33 -3.30
C ALA A 294 19.62 -17.36 -4.74
N GLY A 295 20.22 -18.16 -5.65
CA GLY A 295 19.80 -18.18 -7.06
C GLY A 295 20.28 -16.99 -7.88
N LEU A 296 21.26 -16.22 -7.36
CA LEU A 296 21.79 -15.00 -7.95
C LEU A 296 23.15 -15.16 -8.64
N ALA A 297 23.61 -16.40 -8.83
CA ALA A 297 24.91 -16.69 -9.47
C ALA A 297 25.03 -16.12 -10.89
N GLY A 298 23.93 -15.96 -11.62
CA GLY A 298 23.87 -15.38 -12.96
C GLY A 298 23.74 -13.84 -13.00
N ALA A 299 23.53 -13.18 -11.86
CA ALA A 299 23.38 -11.74 -11.83
C ALA A 299 24.74 -11.03 -11.95
N ASP A 300 24.93 -10.18 -12.95
CA ASP A 300 26.16 -9.37 -13.12
C ASP A 300 26.26 -8.28 -12.06
N SER A 301 25.11 -7.72 -11.67
CA SER A 301 25.01 -6.67 -10.68
C SER A 301 23.70 -6.79 -9.89
N ILE A 302 23.71 -6.29 -8.66
CA ILE A 302 22.60 -6.33 -7.70
C ILE A 302 22.53 -4.96 -7.03
N VAL A 303 21.32 -4.45 -6.85
CA VAL A 303 21.12 -3.24 -6.06
C VAL A 303 21.27 -3.58 -4.57
N ALA A 304 22.25 -3.00 -3.92
CA ALA A 304 22.42 -3.05 -2.46
C ALA A 304 21.65 -1.87 -1.85
N TRP A 305 20.36 -2.09 -1.50
CA TRP A 305 19.45 -1.00 -1.11
C TRP A 305 19.94 -0.22 0.12
N GLN A 306 20.50 -0.93 1.12
CA GLN A 306 21.17 -0.34 2.27
C GLN A 306 22.60 -0.88 2.38
N PRO A 307 23.60 -0.27 1.70
CA PRO A 307 24.96 -0.77 1.64
C PRO A 307 25.61 -1.02 3.01
N GLY A 308 25.38 -0.12 3.97
CA GLY A 308 25.92 -0.23 5.33
C GLY A 308 25.42 -1.49 6.06
N ALA A 309 24.16 -1.85 5.87
CA ALA A 309 23.57 -3.05 6.47
C ALA A 309 24.19 -4.34 5.89
N LEU A 310 24.44 -4.39 4.57
CA LEU A 310 25.11 -5.53 3.94
C LEU A 310 26.55 -5.68 4.44
N THR A 311 27.28 -4.56 4.57
CA THR A 311 28.64 -4.53 5.11
C THR A 311 28.65 -5.00 6.57
N GLY A 312 27.71 -4.52 7.39
CA GLY A 312 27.59 -4.91 8.79
C GLY A 312 27.22 -6.37 8.97
N LEU A 313 26.27 -6.88 8.17
CA LEU A 313 25.94 -8.31 8.17
C LEU A 313 27.17 -9.17 7.85
N ALA A 314 27.90 -8.85 6.77
CA ALA A 314 29.08 -9.58 6.38
C ALA A 314 30.18 -9.56 7.47
N ALA A 315 30.35 -8.41 8.12
CA ALA A 315 31.30 -8.29 9.26
C ALA A 315 30.86 -9.19 10.42
N GLN A 316 29.58 -9.26 10.76
CA GLN A 316 29.10 -10.17 11.80
C GLN A 316 29.22 -11.65 11.39
N VAL A 317 28.97 -11.99 10.13
CA VAL A 317 29.21 -13.35 9.61
C VAL A 317 30.69 -13.72 9.80
N GLY A 318 31.63 -12.80 9.57
CA GLY A 318 33.08 -13.01 9.72
C GLY A 318 33.55 -13.10 11.17
N SER A 319 32.97 -12.36 12.11
CA SER A 319 33.50 -12.14 13.45
C SER A 319 32.71 -12.78 14.60
N ALA A 320 31.37 -12.80 14.53
CA ALA A 320 30.56 -13.34 15.62
C ALA A 320 30.75 -14.86 15.77
N PRO A 321 30.66 -15.46 16.99
CA PRO A 321 30.75 -16.89 17.20
C PRO A 321 29.74 -17.68 16.35
N LEU A 322 30.13 -18.83 15.79
CA LEU A 322 29.24 -19.67 14.99
C LEU A 322 28.03 -20.15 15.80
N GLU A 323 28.24 -20.43 17.08
CA GLU A 323 27.20 -20.84 18.00
C GLU A 323 26.12 -19.76 18.14
N ALA A 324 26.47 -18.46 18.14
CA ALA A 324 25.52 -17.37 18.16
C ALA A 324 24.65 -17.34 16.89
N TRP A 325 25.25 -17.61 15.72
CA TRP A 325 24.54 -17.75 14.45
C TRP A 325 23.65 -18.99 14.41
N GLN A 326 24.10 -20.13 14.97
CA GLN A 326 23.29 -21.33 15.08
C GLN A 326 22.04 -21.06 15.92
N ASP A 327 22.19 -20.43 17.09
CA ASP A 327 21.07 -20.10 17.97
C ASP A 327 20.15 -19.04 17.38
N TYR A 328 20.72 -18.02 16.73
CA TYR A 328 19.98 -17.01 15.99
C TYR A 328 19.09 -17.63 14.89
N LEU A 329 19.65 -18.44 14.01
CA LEU A 329 18.90 -19.08 12.92
C LEU A 329 17.86 -20.07 13.43
N ARG A 330 18.18 -20.82 14.52
CA ARG A 330 17.23 -21.72 15.16
C ARG A 330 16.06 -20.97 15.77
N PHE A 331 16.34 -19.89 16.50
CA PHE A 331 15.30 -19.04 17.07
C PHE A 331 14.39 -18.45 15.99
N HIS A 332 14.97 -17.84 14.94
CA HIS A 332 14.18 -17.25 13.85
C HIS A 332 13.35 -18.29 13.09
N ALA A 333 13.83 -19.52 12.94
CA ALA A 333 13.03 -20.61 12.39
C ALA A 333 11.85 -20.99 13.29
N LEU A 334 12.03 -21.00 14.61
CA LEU A 334 10.93 -21.24 15.55
C LEU A 334 9.91 -20.09 15.54
N ASP A 335 10.38 -18.86 15.52
CA ASP A 335 9.55 -17.66 15.49
C ASP A 335 8.70 -17.58 14.22
N GLU A 336 9.32 -17.79 13.06
CA GLU A 336 8.66 -17.79 11.75
C GLU A 336 7.50 -18.77 11.66
N TYR A 337 7.71 -19.98 12.17
CA TYR A 337 6.68 -21.01 12.15
C TYR A 337 5.84 -21.09 13.42
N ALA A 338 6.03 -20.20 14.41
CA ALA A 338 5.37 -20.24 15.71
C ALA A 338 3.85 -20.45 15.62
N ALA A 339 3.21 -19.83 14.61
CA ALA A 339 1.77 -19.91 14.39
C ALA A 339 1.27 -21.31 14.00
N VAL A 340 2.14 -22.17 13.47
CA VAL A 340 1.85 -23.56 13.05
C VAL A 340 2.68 -24.59 13.82
N LEU A 341 3.25 -24.19 14.95
CA LEU A 341 3.86 -25.03 15.96
C LEU A 341 2.91 -25.28 17.13
N PRO A 342 3.22 -26.20 18.08
CA PRO A 342 2.42 -26.46 19.27
C PRO A 342 2.05 -25.20 20.04
N ARG A 343 0.94 -25.28 20.77
CA ARG A 343 0.33 -24.15 21.49
C ARG A 343 1.34 -23.35 22.32
N ALA A 344 2.31 -24.01 22.96
CA ALA A 344 3.32 -23.35 23.78
C ALA A 344 4.09 -22.27 22.99
N PHE A 345 4.57 -22.58 21.78
CA PHE A 345 5.27 -21.63 20.90
C PHE A 345 4.37 -20.49 20.48
N ARG A 346 3.16 -20.81 20.07
CA ARG A 346 2.16 -19.82 19.62
C ARG A 346 1.78 -18.85 20.73
N THR A 347 1.63 -19.35 21.97
CA THR A 347 1.32 -18.51 23.12
C THR A 347 2.44 -17.51 23.43
N GLU A 348 3.69 -17.94 23.40
CA GLU A 348 4.84 -17.04 23.60
C GLU A 348 4.91 -15.96 22.52
N ALA A 349 4.73 -16.34 21.25
CA ALA A 349 4.69 -15.39 20.13
C ALA A 349 3.53 -14.39 20.24
N GLY A 350 2.34 -14.84 20.69
CA GLY A 350 1.18 -13.99 20.95
C GLY A 350 1.43 -12.99 22.07
N MET A 351 2.08 -13.40 23.18
CA MET A 351 2.45 -12.51 24.28
C MET A 351 3.43 -11.41 23.86
N LEU A 352 4.46 -11.75 23.06
CA LEU A 352 5.38 -10.73 22.53
C LEU A 352 4.65 -9.75 21.60
N ARG A 353 3.83 -10.27 20.69
CA ARG A 353 3.06 -9.41 19.76
C ARG A 353 2.16 -8.45 20.52
N GLY A 354 1.44 -8.92 21.54
CA GLY A 354 0.61 -8.08 22.42
C GLY A 354 1.43 -7.00 23.13
N ALA A 355 2.65 -7.33 23.58
CA ALA A 355 3.55 -6.37 24.21
C ALA A 355 4.06 -5.29 23.25
N VAL A 356 4.30 -5.63 21.97
CA VAL A 356 4.78 -4.70 20.93
C VAL A 356 3.64 -3.83 20.41
N THR A 357 2.46 -4.42 20.16
CA THR A 357 1.37 -3.72 19.45
C THR A 357 0.31 -3.13 20.37
N GLY A 358 0.25 -3.57 21.61
CA GLY A 358 -0.86 -3.25 22.55
C GLY A 358 -2.20 -3.88 22.16
N ALA A 359 -2.24 -4.72 21.12
CA ALA A 359 -3.45 -5.32 20.60
C ALA A 359 -3.73 -6.68 21.24
N ALA A 360 -5.03 -7.02 21.39
CA ALA A 360 -5.45 -8.36 21.77
C ALA A 360 -5.06 -9.40 20.71
N GLU A 361 -4.77 -10.62 21.13
CA GLU A 361 -4.47 -11.71 20.20
C GLU A 361 -5.71 -12.02 19.33
N PRO A 362 -5.57 -12.06 17.99
CA PRO A 362 -6.65 -12.46 17.09
C PRO A 362 -7.07 -13.93 17.35
N SER A 363 -8.35 -14.24 17.16
CA SER A 363 -8.82 -15.62 17.22
C SER A 363 -8.11 -16.51 16.21
N ARG A 364 -8.06 -17.82 16.45
CA ARG A 364 -7.44 -18.79 15.54
C ARG A 364 -8.03 -18.71 14.12
N VAL A 365 -9.32 -18.48 14.01
CA VAL A 365 -10.00 -18.30 12.70
C VAL A 365 -9.49 -17.05 11.97
N GLN A 366 -9.30 -15.95 12.71
CA GLN A 366 -8.75 -14.71 12.13
C GLN A 366 -7.28 -14.88 11.73
N GLN A 367 -6.48 -15.58 12.56
CA GLN A 367 -5.09 -15.92 12.21
C GLN A 367 -5.02 -16.79 10.96
N ALA A 368 -5.87 -17.82 10.86
CA ALA A 368 -5.95 -18.69 9.69
C ALA A 368 -6.37 -17.93 8.42
N PHE A 369 -7.33 -17.01 8.55
CA PHE A 369 -7.74 -16.14 7.45
C PHE A 369 -6.56 -15.30 6.95
N ALA A 370 -5.88 -14.58 7.84
CA ALA A 370 -4.75 -13.72 7.50
C ALA A 370 -3.57 -14.51 6.89
N ALA A 371 -3.25 -15.68 7.45
CA ALA A 371 -2.20 -16.54 6.92
C ALA A 371 -2.52 -17.08 5.53
N THR A 372 -3.80 -17.44 5.28
CA THR A 372 -4.25 -17.95 3.98
C THR A 372 -4.26 -16.81 2.95
N GLU A 373 -4.75 -15.63 3.33
CA GLU A 373 -4.75 -14.43 2.48
C GLU A 373 -3.33 -14.03 2.07
N LEU A 374 -2.39 -14.03 3.01
CA LEU A 374 -1.00 -13.70 2.74
C LEU A 374 -0.34 -14.73 1.80
N ALA A 375 -0.55 -16.03 2.08
CA ALA A 375 0.07 -17.14 1.34
C ALA A 375 -0.47 -17.31 -0.08
N LEU A 376 -1.78 -17.13 -0.26
CA LEU A 376 -2.51 -17.46 -1.50
C LEU A 376 -3.26 -16.26 -2.06
N ARG A 377 -2.68 -15.08 -1.89
CA ARG A 377 -3.27 -13.79 -2.27
C ARG A 377 -3.75 -13.75 -3.72
N GLY A 378 -2.95 -14.24 -4.66
CA GLY A 378 -3.31 -14.29 -6.08
C GLY A 378 -4.49 -15.23 -6.34
N ALA A 379 -4.50 -16.41 -5.71
CA ALA A 379 -5.60 -17.39 -5.81
C ALA A 379 -6.92 -16.81 -5.26
N ILE A 380 -6.87 -16.23 -4.06
CA ILE A 380 -8.04 -15.59 -3.43
C ILE A 380 -8.52 -14.41 -4.28
N GLY A 381 -7.59 -13.61 -4.82
CA GLY A 381 -7.92 -12.47 -5.69
C GLY A 381 -8.65 -12.89 -6.95
N ARG A 382 -8.24 -13.99 -7.58
CA ARG A 382 -8.91 -14.57 -8.73
C ARG A 382 -10.32 -15.03 -8.38
N LEU A 383 -10.48 -15.84 -7.34
CA LEU A 383 -11.77 -16.34 -6.87
C LEU A 383 -12.73 -15.21 -6.49
N TYR A 384 -12.21 -14.15 -5.85
CA TYR A 384 -12.96 -12.95 -5.50
C TYR A 384 -13.46 -12.22 -6.75
N ALA A 385 -12.58 -11.98 -7.71
CA ALA A 385 -12.91 -11.27 -8.94
C ALA A 385 -13.96 -12.05 -9.78
N GLU A 386 -13.77 -13.36 -9.95
CA GLU A 386 -14.71 -14.24 -10.66
C GLU A 386 -16.12 -14.21 -10.05
N ARG A 387 -16.24 -14.08 -8.73
CA ARG A 387 -17.53 -14.10 -8.03
C ARG A 387 -18.19 -12.71 -7.92
N TYR A 388 -17.41 -11.64 -7.69
CA TYR A 388 -17.96 -10.34 -7.28
C TYR A 388 -17.71 -9.20 -8.28
N PHE A 389 -16.92 -9.42 -9.32
CA PHE A 389 -16.61 -8.39 -10.30
C PHE A 389 -16.63 -8.92 -11.73
N PRO A 390 -17.83 -8.97 -12.37
CA PRO A 390 -18.01 -9.56 -13.69
C PRO A 390 -17.30 -8.75 -14.79
N GLU A 391 -16.98 -9.42 -15.90
CA GLU A 391 -16.30 -8.85 -17.08
C GLU A 391 -17.00 -7.60 -17.64
N ALA A 392 -18.32 -7.58 -17.62
CA ALA A 392 -19.09 -6.40 -18.06
C ALA A 392 -18.80 -5.16 -17.19
N ALA A 393 -18.63 -5.33 -15.87
CA ALA A 393 -18.23 -4.26 -14.97
C ALA A 393 -16.81 -3.77 -15.26
N LYS A 394 -15.88 -4.71 -15.51
CA LYS A 394 -14.49 -4.39 -15.91
C LYS A 394 -14.46 -3.60 -17.22
N THR A 395 -15.17 -4.07 -18.24
CA THR A 395 -15.26 -3.40 -19.54
C THR A 395 -15.79 -1.98 -19.39
N ARG A 396 -16.88 -1.81 -18.61
CA ARG A 396 -17.49 -0.49 -18.40
C ARG A 396 -16.56 0.50 -17.70
N VAL A 397 -15.96 0.10 -16.58
CA VAL A 397 -15.07 1.01 -15.84
C VAL A 397 -13.79 1.32 -16.62
N ARG A 398 -13.29 0.36 -17.43
CA ARG A 398 -12.13 0.58 -18.31
C ARG A 398 -12.42 1.62 -19.39
N ALA A 399 -13.61 1.60 -19.98
CA ALA A 399 -14.04 2.61 -20.95
C ALA A 399 -14.09 4.01 -20.30
N VAL A 400 -14.73 4.13 -19.13
CA VAL A 400 -14.79 5.38 -18.36
C VAL A 400 -13.38 5.89 -18.02
N ALA A 401 -12.47 5.01 -17.58
CA ALA A 401 -11.10 5.38 -17.25
C ALA A 401 -10.34 5.91 -18.48
N ALA A 402 -10.48 5.27 -19.63
CA ALA A 402 -9.87 5.72 -20.88
C ALA A 402 -10.39 7.11 -21.31
N ASP A 403 -11.71 7.33 -21.22
CA ASP A 403 -12.33 8.63 -21.54
C ASP A 403 -11.82 9.75 -20.62
N VAL A 404 -11.70 9.47 -19.31
CA VAL A 404 -11.23 10.44 -18.32
C VAL A 404 -9.76 10.80 -18.55
N VAL A 405 -8.90 9.80 -18.79
CA VAL A 405 -7.48 10.04 -19.10
C VAL A 405 -7.32 10.82 -20.40
N ALA A 406 -8.13 10.53 -21.43
CA ALA A 406 -8.15 11.30 -22.67
C ALA A 406 -8.61 12.75 -22.45
N ALA A 407 -9.58 12.97 -21.56
CA ALA A 407 -10.02 14.31 -21.18
C ALA A 407 -8.94 15.09 -20.40
N LEU A 408 -8.27 14.43 -19.44
CA LEU A 408 -7.15 15.01 -18.71
C LEU A 408 -6.01 15.39 -19.64
N ARG A 409 -5.68 14.51 -20.58
CA ARG A 409 -4.66 14.78 -21.61
C ARG A 409 -5.00 16.03 -22.42
N ALA A 410 -6.25 16.19 -22.87
CA ALA A 410 -6.66 17.40 -23.62
C ALA A 410 -6.55 18.68 -22.77
N ARG A 411 -6.82 18.61 -21.47
CA ARG A 411 -6.63 19.74 -20.54
C ARG A 411 -5.16 20.12 -20.42
N VAL A 412 -4.28 19.14 -20.29
CA VAL A 412 -2.81 19.33 -20.24
C VAL A 412 -2.30 19.98 -21.51
N GLU A 413 -2.78 19.55 -22.69
CA GLU A 413 -2.42 20.15 -23.98
C GLU A 413 -2.83 21.63 -24.07
N GLY A 414 -3.87 22.05 -23.32
CA GLY A 414 -4.33 23.43 -23.17
C GLY A 414 -3.69 24.23 -22.04
N ALA A 415 -2.87 23.62 -21.17
CA ALA A 415 -2.31 24.27 -19.97
C ALA A 415 -1.28 25.37 -20.35
N ALA A 416 -1.69 26.64 -20.28
CA ALA A 416 -0.87 27.77 -20.72
C ALA A 416 0.39 27.99 -19.86
N TRP A 417 0.38 27.59 -18.59
CA TRP A 417 1.51 27.74 -17.68
C TRP A 417 2.65 26.74 -17.95
N MET A 418 2.34 25.60 -18.60
CA MET A 418 3.32 24.56 -18.90
C MET A 418 4.02 24.83 -20.24
N GLN A 419 5.35 24.65 -20.27
CA GLN A 419 6.13 24.84 -21.48
C GLN A 419 5.69 23.86 -22.57
N PRO A 420 5.74 24.26 -23.89
CA PRO A 420 5.27 23.40 -24.99
C PRO A 420 5.96 22.01 -25.05
N ALA A 421 7.26 21.92 -24.73
CA ALA A 421 7.98 20.66 -24.69
C ALA A 421 7.49 19.78 -23.56
N THR A 422 7.27 20.36 -22.37
CA THR A 422 6.78 19.68 -21.18
C THR A 422 5.35 19.16 -21.39
N ARG A 423 4.47 19.96 -22.04
CA ARG A 423 3.11 19.53 -22.41
C ARG A 423 3.12 18.28 -23.31
N ARG A 424 4.02 18.23 -24.27
CA ARG A 424 4.17 17.03 -25.15
C ARG A 424 4.59 15.80 -24.36
N LEU A 425 5.53 15.94 -23.42
CA LEU A 425 5.96 14.84 -22.57
C LEU A 425 4.85 14.36 -21.63
N ALA A 426 4.11 15.29 -21.01
CA ALA A 426 2.95 14.99 -20.17
C ALA A 426 1.85 14.25 -20.96
N SER A 427 1.50 14.76 -22.16
CA SER A 427 0.54 14.14 -23.05
C SER A 427 0.99 12.72 -23.47
N ALA A 428 2.26 12.54 -23.83
CA ALA A 428 2.81 11.23 -24.18
C ALA A 428 2.77 10.26 -23.00
N LYS A 429 3.08 10.74 -21.78
CA LYS A 429 3.05 9.93 -20.56
C LYS A 429 1.64 9.44 -20.24
N LEU A 430 0.63 10.32 -20.34
CA LEU A 430 -0.77 9.93 -20.16
C LEU A 430 -1.27 9.00 -21.28
N ALA A 431 -0.83 9.19 -22.52
CA ALA A 431 -1.20 8.31 -23.64
C ALA A 431 -0.62 6.89 -23.49
N ALA A 432 0.53 6.75 -22.85
CA ALA A 432 1.20 5.47 -22.59
C ALA A 432 0.86 4.89 -21.19
N LEU A 433 -0.05 5.52 -20.44
CA LEU A 433 -0.42 5.06 -19.09
C LEU A 433 -1.17 3.74 -19.18
N TYR A 434 -0.61 2.68 -18.57
CA TYR A 434 -1.36 1.44 -18.37
C TYR A 434 -2.48 1.62 -17.36
N LEU A 435 -3.70 1.23 -17.74
CA LEU A 435 -4.90 1.32 -16.89
C LEU A 435 -5.41 -0.09 -16.57
N GLY A 436 -5.01 -0.60 -15.42
CA GLY A 436 -5.48 -1.89 -14.90
C GLY A 436 -6.76 -1.71 -14.08
N MET A 437 -7.89 -2.29 -14.55
CA MET A 437 -9.19 -2.16 -13.91
C MET A 437 -9.71 -3.51 -13.43
N GLY A 438 -9.98 -3.62 -12.12
CA GLY A 438 -10.57 -4.80 -11.48
C GLY A 438 -9.58 -5.90 -11.18
N TYR A 439 -9.00 -6.50 -12.20
CA TYR A 439 -8.11 -7.65 -12.10
C TYR A 439 -7.23 -7.79 -13.36
N PRO A 440 -6.10 -8.54 -13.27
CA PRO A 440 -5.16 -8.70 -14.38
C PRO A 440 -5.78 -9.47 -15.57
N GLU A 441 -5.26 -9.24 -16.77
CA GLU A 441 -5.66 -10.00 -17.95
C GLU A 441 -5.15 -11.45 -17.90
N ARG A 442 -4.01 -11.68 -17.28
CA ARG A 442 -3.39 -12.99 -17.10
C ARG A 442 -3.35 -13.36 -15.62
N TRP A 443 -3.98 -14.47 -15.27
CA TRP A 443 -3.97 -14.99 -13.91
C TRP A 443 -2.70 -15.80 -13.64
N GLU A 444 -2.23 -15.70 -12.41
CA GLU A 444 -1.21 -16.60 -11.90
C GLU A 444 -1.75 -18.03 -11.84
N ALA A 445 -1.02 -18.99 -12.39
CA ALA A 445 -1.33 -20.42 -12.30
C ALA A 445 -0.84 -20.99 -10.97
N TYR A 446 -1.53 -21.98 -10.41
CA TYR A 446 -1.21 -22.63 -9.13
C TYR A 446 -1.00 -24.14 -9.28
N ASP A 447 -0.85 -24.64 -10.50
CA ASP A 447 -0.68 -26.08 -10.80
C ASP A 447 0.64 -26.64 -10.25
N ASP A 448 1.62 -25.77 -9.98
CA ASP A 448 2.92 -26.08 -9.38
C ASP A 448 2.93 -26.07 -7.84
N LEU A 449 1.78 -25.83 -7.21
CA LEU A 449 1.64 -25.78 -5.75
C LEU A 449 0.80 -26.95 -5.23
N SER A 450 1.43 -27.82 -4.44
CA SER A 450 0.73 -28.86 -3.68
C SER A 450 0.43 -28.38 -2.27
N VAL A 451 -0.82 -28.56 -1.83
CA VAL A 451 -1.27 -28.23 -0.47
C VAL A 451 -1.84 -29.49 0.18
N ASP A 452 -1.39 -29.80 1.39
CA ASP A 452 -1.85 -30.92 2.21
C ASP A 452 -2.64 -30.39 3.41
N PRO A 453 -3.92 -30.75 3.57
CA PRO A 453 -4.77 -30.29 4.68
C PRO A 453 -4.29 -30.73 6.07
N ALA A 454 -3.34 -31.68 6.17
CA ALA A 454 -2.75 -32.14 7.42
C ALA A 454 -1.31 -31.62 7.66
N ASP A 455 -0.76 -30.74 6.80
CA ASP A 455 0.63 -30.29 6.89
C ASP A 455 0.79 -28.77 6.84
N ALA A 456 0.37 -28.10 7.91
CA ALA A 456 0.39 -26.64 8.01
C ALA A 456 1.79 -26.03 7.78
N LEU A 457 2.85 -26.59 8.39
CA LEU A 457 4.22 -26.13 8.24
C LEU A 457 4.75 -26.36 6.82
N GLY A 458 4.54 -27.57 6.28
CA GLY A 458 4.97 -27.89 4.93
C GLY A 458 4.28 -27.04 3.88
N ASN A 459 2.99 -26.71 4.06
CA ASN A 459 2.27 -25.80 3.18
C ASN A 459 2.92 -24.40 3.15
N GLN A 460 3.26 -23.82 4.29
CA GLN A 460 3.94 -22.52 4.35
C GLN A 460 5.28 -22.56 3.61
N ARG A 461 6.07 -23.61 3.80
CA ARG A 461 7.36 -23.77 3.11
C ARG A 461 7.17 -23.90 1.60
N ARG A 462 6.23 -24.73 1.14
CA ARG A 462 5.94 -24.90 -0.31
C ARG A 462 5.52 -23.59 -0.98
N VAL A 463 4.72 -22.77 -0.28
CA VAL A 463 4.33 -21.43 -0.76
C VAL A 463 5.54 -20.51 -0.83
N ALA A 464 6.38 -20.46 0.21
CA ALA A 464 7.59 -19.62 0.25
C ALA A 464 8.58 -20.02 -0.86
N ASP A 465 8.85 -21.33 -1.02
CA ASP A 465 9.73 -21.86 -2.06
C ASP A 465 9.19 -21.54 -3.46
N ARG A 466 7.88 -21.64 -3.67
CA ARG A 466 7.22 -21.26 -4.92
C ARG A 466 7.40 -19.76 -5.19
N GLY A 467 7.13 -18.91 -4.20
CA GLY A 467 7.28 -17.45 -4.32
C GLY A 467 8.71 -17.06 -4.73
N LEU A 468 9.72 -17.67 -4.10
CA LEU A 468 11.12 -17.45 -4.46
C LEU A 468 11.43 -17.89 -5.90
N ARG A 469 10.98 -19.09 -6.32
CA ARG A 469 11.20 -19.57 -7.71
C ARG A 469 10.58 -18.63 -8.73
N HIS A 470 9.33 -18.19 -8.52
CA HIS A 470 8.63 -17.26 -9.42
C HIS A 470 9.30 -15.88 -9.46
N MET A 471 9.78 -15.41 -8.33
CA MET A 471 10.54 -14.15 -8.28
C MET A 471 11.85 -14.26 -9.06
N LEU A 472 12.62 -15.33 -8.85
CA LEU A 472 13.90 -15.55 -9.53
C LEU A 472 13.72 -15.76 -11.05
N ALA A 473 12.62 -16.39 -11.50
CA ALA A 473 12.31 -16.55 -12.91
C ALA A 473 12.16 -15.22 -13.66
N ARG A 474 11.89 -14.13 -12.95
CA ARG A 474 11.78 -12.77 -13.52
C ARG A 474 13.13 -12.07 -13.66
N LEU A 475 14.17 -12.55 -12.97
CA LEU A 475 15.50 -11.93 -13.01
C LEU A 475 16.08 -11.96 -14.42
N GLY A 476 16.53 -10.81 -14.92
CA GLY A 476 17.05 -10.68 -16.26
C GLY A 476 16.00 -10.74 -17.37
N GLN A 477 14.73 -10.88 -17.03
CA GLN A 477 13.62 -10.86 -18.00
C GLN A 477 13.09 -9.42 -18.16
N PRO A 478 12.47 -9.09 -19.31
CA PRO A 478 11.76 -7.83 -19.46
C PRO A 478 10.69 -7.68 -18.38
N ALA A 479 10.61 -6.47 -17.80
CA ALA A 479 9.53 -6.13 -16.90
C ALA A 479 8.21 -6.08 -17.67
N ASP A 480 7.19 -6.73 -17.13
CA ASP A 480 5.84 -6.69 -17.69
C ASP A 480 5.16 -5.37 -17.29
N PRO A 481 4.82 -4.48 -18.23
CA PRO A 481 4.13 -3.23 -17.91
C PRO A 481 2.72 -3.45 -17.36
N GLU A 482 2.13 -4.62 -17.60
CA GLU A 482 0.80 -5.01 -17.15
C GLU A 482 0.83 -5.83 -15.84
N GLU A 483 1.99 -5.95 -15.21
CA GLU A 483 2.14 -6.70 -13.97
C GLU A 483 1.35 -6.06 -12.83
N TRP A 484 0.59 -6.89 -12.12
CA TRP A 484 -0.20 -6.47 -10.96
C TRP A 484 0.54 -6.76 -9.65
N TRP A 485 0.77 -5.70 -8.88
CA TRP A 485 1.41 -5.76 -7.57
C TRP A 485 0.42 -5.76 -6.41
N MET A 486 -0.86 -5.82 -6.72
CA MET A 486 -1.96 -5.74 -5.77
C MET A 486 -3.00 -6.82 -6.10
N ALA A 487 -3.48 -7.53 -5.07
CA ALA A 487 -4.54 -8.49 -5.26
C ALA A 487 -5.89 -7.82 -5.56
N PRO A 488 -6.74 -8.40 -6.40
CA PRO A 488 -8.05 -7.86 -6.73
C PRO A 488 -8.99 -7.60 -5.55
N HIS A 489 -8.82 -8.29 -4.44
CA HIS A 489 -9.60 -8.08 -3.21
C HIS A 489 -8.98 -7.05 -2.24
N THR A 490 -7.88 -6.42 -2.58
CA THR A 490 -7.31 -5.30 -1.82
C THR A 490 -8.10 -4.02 -2.11
N VAL A 491 -8.58 -3.30 -1.09
CA VAL A 491 -9.36 -2.05 -1.30
C VAL A 491 -8.40 -0.87 -1.53
N ALA A 492 -7.84 -0.77 -2.74
CA ALA A 492 -6.87 0.27 -3.10
C ALA A 492 -6.81 0.56 -4.61
N ALA A 493 -6.30 1.75 -4.95
CA ALA A 493 -5.65 2.04 -6.22
C ALA A 493 -4.13 2.05 -5.99
N LEU A 494 -3.36 1.69 -7.00
CA LEU A 494 -1.90 1.64 -6.93
C LEU A 494 -1.29 2.38 -8.13
N LEU A 495 -0.44 3.36 -7.83
CA LEU A 495 0.33 4.12 -8.79
C LEU A 495 1.77 3.60 -8.82
N LEU A 496 2.21 3.16 -9.98
CA LEU A 496 3.57 2.64 -10.20
C LEU A 496 4.27 3.53 -11.23
N PHE A 497 4.95 4.57 -10.74
CA PHE A 497 5.62 5.56 -11.60
C PHE A 497 6.71 4.93 -12.47
N GLN A 498 7.45 3.95 -11.93
CA GLN A 498 8.51 3.22 -12.64
C GLN A 498 7.96 2.32 -13.76
N GLN A 499 6.68 1.96 -13.73
CA GLN A 499 6.02 1.18 -14.78
C GLN A 499 5.11 2.04 -15.67
N ASN A 500 4.86 3.29 -15.30
CA ASN A 500 3.83 4.16 -15.87
C ASN A 500 2.47 3.44 -15.88
N ALA A 501 2.10 2.86 -14.72
CA ALA A 501 0.92 2.03 -14.54
C ALA A 501 0.05 2.52 -13.38
N LEU A 502 -1.27 2.54 -13.61
CA LEU A 502 -2.30 2.85 -12.63
C LEU A 502 -3.29 1.69 -12.58
N THR A 503 -3.43 1.08 -11.41
CA THR A 503 -4.31 -0.06 -11.21
C THR A 503 -5.36 0.20 -10.14
N PHE A 504 -6.60 -0.24 -10.40
CA PHE A 504 -7.74 -0.20 -9.47
C PHE A 504 -8.24 -1.62 -9.22
N SER A 505 -8.22 -2.06 -7.98
CA SER A 505 -8.68 -3.40 -7.62
C SER A 505 -10.19 -3.58 -7.76
N ALA A 506 -10.65 -4.81 -7.97
CA ALA A 506 -12.07 -5.14 -8.01
C ALA A 506 -12.78 -4.76 -6.70
N ALA A 507 -12.12 -4.94 -5.56
CA ALA A 507 -12.67 -4.59 -4.26
C ALA A 507 -12.91 -3.08 -4.09
N LEU A 508 -12.07 -2.22 -4.65
CA LEU A 508 -12.29 -0.77 -4.61
C LEU A 508 -13.44 -0.35 -5.52
N LEU A 509 -13.65 -1.09 -6.61
CA LEU A 509 -14.66 -0.83 -7.64
C LEU A 509 -16.04 -1.36 -7.21
N GLN A 510 -16.55 -0.85 -6.09
CA GLN A 510 -17.85 -1.13 -5.51
C GLN A 510 -18.55 0.16 -5.09
N ALA A 511 -19.88 0.12 -4.94
CA ALA A 511 -20.64 1.26 -4.45
C ALA A 511 -20.14 1.74 -3.07
N PRO A 512 -20.08 3.03 -2.84
CA PRO A 512 -20.57 4.16 -3.65
C PRO A 512 -19.55 4.69 -4.68
N LYS A 513 -18.38 4.08 -4.86
CA LYS A 513 -17.36 4.54 -5.80
C LYS A 513 -17.66 4.09 -7.24
N PHE A 514 -18.15 2.87 -7.41
CA PHE A 514 -18.56 2.32 -8.69
C PHE A 514 -19.71 1.33 -8.51
N ASP A 515 -20.76 1.52 -9.27
CA ASP A 515 -21.87 0.57 -9.42
C ASP A 515 -22.07 0.30 -10.92
N PRO A 516 -21.93 -0.95 -11.39
CA PRO A 516 -22.12 -1.27 -12.80
C PRO A 516 -23.55 -1.02 -13.31
N ALA A 517 -24.53 -0.86 -12.41
CA ALA A 517 -25.91 -0.56 -12.77
C ALA A 517 -26.24 0.95 -12.73
N ALA A 518 -25.32 1.80 -12.21
CA ALA A 518 -25.54 3.25 -12.14
C ALA A 518 -25.59 3.91 -13.53
N SER A 519 -26.13 5.11 -13.63
CA SER A 519 -26.09 5.93 -14.85
C SER A 519 -24.66 6.29 -15.25
N ASP A 520 -24.47 6.75 -16.49
CA ASP A 520 -23.19 7.27 -16.93
C ASP A 520 -22.80 8.51 -16.12
N ALA A 521 -23.73 9.43 -15.86
CA ALA A 521 -23.48 10.62 -15.05
C ALA A 521 -22.92 10.25 -13.67
N ALA A 522 -23.57 9.32 -12.97
CA ALA A 522 -23.11 8.84 -11.67
C ALA A 522 -21.76 8.14 -11.74
N THR A 523 -21.52 7.33 -12.78
CA THR A 523 -20.26 6.60 -12.95
C THR A 523 -19.09 7.55 -13.19
N TYR A 524 -19.23 8.52 -14.10
CA TYR A 524 -18.20 9.53 -14.32
C TYR A 524 -17.98 10.42 -13.10
N GLY A 525 -19.05 10.80 -12.38
CA GLY A 525 -18.97 11.64 -11.17
C GLY A 525 -18.24 10.95 -10.02
N ALA A 526 -18.48 9.67 -9.80
CA ALA A 526 -17.85 8.90 -8.73
C ALA A 526 -16.47 8.38 -9.14
N ILE A 527 -16.41 7.20 -9.79
CA ILE A 527 -15.13 6.56 -10.12
C ILE A 527 -14.33 7.34 -11.16
N GLY A 528 -15.00 8.01 -12.11
CA GLY A 528 -14.33 8.84 -13.10
C GLY A 528 -13.46 9.93 -12.46
N ALA A 529 -14.01 10.66 -11.48
CA ALA A 529 -13.27 11.69 -10.76
C ALA A 529 -12.06 11.11 -10.00
N ILE A 530 -12.19 9.91 -9.42
CA ILE A 530 -11.08 9.23 -8.74
C ILE A 530 -10.00 8.78 -9.73
N VAL A 531 -10.39 8.23 -10.89
CA VAL A 531 -9.44 7.86 -11.94
C VAL A 531 -8.65 9.08 -12.43
N GLY A 532 -9.33 10.18 -12.66
CA GLY A 532 -8.69 11.43 -13.07
C GLY A 532 -7.75 12.01 -12.01
N HIS A 533 -8.11 11.91 -10.73
CA HIS A 533 -7.26 12.26 -9.59
C HIS A 533 -5.96 11.46 -9.63
N GLU A 534 -6.04 10.13 -9.62
CA GLU A 534 -4.87 9.26 -9.59
C GLU A 534 -4.03 9.40 -10.89
N ALA A 535 -4.67 9.57 -12.05
CA ALA A 535 -3.95 9.78 -13.29
C ALA A 535 -3.19 11.13 -13.32
N SER A 536 -3.69 12.17 -12.63
CA SER A 536 -3.03 13.46 -12.55
C SER A 536 -1.70 13.42 -11.81
N HIS A 537 -1.53 12.48 -10.87
CA HIS A 537 -0.25 12.27 -10.17
C HIS A 537 0.89 11.81 -11.08
N PHE A 538 0.60 11.28 -12.26
CA PHE A 538 1.65 10.94 -13.22
C PHE A 538 2.28 12.17 -13.91
N ILE A 539 1.62 13.32 -13.80
CA ILE A 539 2.04 14.56 -14.45
C ILE A 539 2.19 15.75 -13.49
N ASP A 540 1.94 15.57 -12.20
CA ASP A 540 2.16 16.55 -11.13
C ASP A 540 3.64 16.56 -10.68
N PRO A 541 4.04 17.29 -9.59
CA PRO A 541 5.41 17.29 -9.10
C PRO A 541 5.97 15.90 -8.74
N LEU A 542 5.13 14.92 -8.34
CA LEU A 542 5.55 13.55 -8.07
C LEU A 542 5.89 12.83 -9.38
N GLY A 543 4.95 12.84 -10.32
CA GLY A 543 5.12 12.22 -11.62
C GLY A 543 6.17 12.92 -12.51
N ALA A 544 6.46 14.21 -12.23
CA ALA A 544 7.51 14.96 -12.91
C ALA A 544 8.93 14.40 -12.69
N ASP A 545 9.13 13.57 -11.67
CA ASP A 545 10.41 12.93 -11.38
C ASP A 545 10.61 11.60 -12.15
N TYR A 546 9.59 11.13 -12.89
CA TYR A 546 9.65 9.86 -13.64
C TYR A 546 9.27 10.06 -15.10
N GLU A 547 10.16 9.70 -16.02
CA GLU A 547 9.88 9.66 -17.45
C GLU A 547 8.86 8.56 -17.80
N VAL A 548 8.34 8.58 -19.02
CA VAL A 548 7.43 7.54 -19.53
C VAL A 548 8.05 6.12 -19.48
N SER A 549 9.37 6.03 -19.63
CA SER A 549 10.13 4.78 -19.48
C SER A 549 10.17 4.25 -18.06
N GLY A 550 9.74 5.06 -17.09
CA GLY A 550 9.90 4.81 -15.66
C GLY A 550 11.28 5.17 -15.10
N ARG A 551 12.14 5.75 -15.94
CA ARG A 551 13.43 6.29 -15.49
C ARG A 551 13.17 7.41 -14.50
N LYS A 552 13.84 7.37 -13.33
CA LYS A 552 13.83 8.47 -12.39
C LYS A 552 14.70 9.61 -12.91
N ARG A 553 14.09 10.56 -13.57
CA ARG A 553 14.69 11.79 -14.05
C ARG A 553 13.63 12.87 -14.16
N ARG A 554 13.84 13.99 -13.49
CA ARG A 554 12.92 15.12 -13.55
C ARG A 554 12.88 15.68 -14.96
N TRP A 555 11.66 15.72 -15.53
CA TRP A 555 11.41 16.21 -16.87
C TRP A 555 10.74 17.59 -16.92
N TRP A 556 10.29 18.10 -15.78
CA TRP A 556 9.81 19.48 -15.64
C TRP A 556 10.98 20.46 -15.59
N THR A 557 10.79 21.63 -16.24
CA THR A 557 11.71 22.77 -16.12
C THR A 557 11.42 23.57 -14.83
N ALA A 558 12.33 24.47 -14.47
CA ALA A 558 12.09 25.42 -13.38
C ALA A 558 10.88 26.32 -13.65
N ALA A 559 10.64 26.69 -14.93
CA ALA A 559 9.50 27.49 -15.34
C ALA A 559 8.18 26.72 -15.16
N ASP A 560 8.13 25.42 -15.48
CA ASP A 560 6.96 24.57 -15.26
C ASP A 560 6.65 24.47 -13.76
N SER A 561 7.68 24.26 -12.94
CA SER A 561 7.52 24.19 -11.47
C SER A 561 6.99 25.52 -10.89
N ALA A 562 7.47 26.65 -11.38
CA ALA A 562 6.99 27.96 -10.97
C ALA A 562 5.55 28.22 -11.45
N GLY A 563 5.21 27.83 -12.69
CA GLY A 563 3.86 27.93 -13.23
C GLY A 563 2.84 27.12 -12.45
N PHE A 564 3.18 25.87 -12.14
CA PHE A 564 2.35 25.00 -11.30
C PHE A 564 2.15 25.56 -9.89
N ALA A 565 3.22 26.04 -9.26
CA ALA A 565 3.14 26.66 -7.93
C ALA A 565 2.22 27.89 -7.94
N ALA A 566 2.33 28.76 -8.95
CA ALA A 566 1.50 29.96 -9.09
C ALA A 566 0.01 29.61 -9.30
N ALA A 567 -0.29 28.57 -10.11
CA ALA A 567 -1.64 28.07 -10.29
C ALA A 567 -2.18 27.47 -8.97
N GLY A 568 -1.35 26.72 -8.24
CA GLY A 568 -1.70 26.10 -6.96
C GLY A 568 -1.90 27.08 -5.81
N ASP A 569 -1.21 28.21 -5.81
CA ASP A 569 -1.29 29.21 -4.73
C ASP A 569 -2.72 29.72 -4.45
N ARG A 570 -3.54 29.85 -5.48
CA ARG A 570 -4.95 30.23 -5.34
C ARG A 570 -5.75 29.12 -4.68
N LEU A 571 -5.51 27.86 -5.05
CA LEU A 571 -6.18 26.72 -4.46
C LEU A 571 -5.73 26.51 -2.99
N ALA A 572 -4.43 26.65 -2.71
CA ALA A 572 -3.92 26.61 -1.33
C ALA A 572 -4.62 27.63 -0.44
N ARG A 573 -4.80 28.88 -0.92
CA ARG A 573 -5.55 29.90 -0.18
C ARG A 573 -7.02 29.54 0.02
N GLN A 574 -7.69 28.94 -0.96
CA GLN A 574 -9.07 28.47 -0.81
C GLN A 574 -9.17 27.46 0.34
N PHE A 575 -8.28 26.47 0.37
CA PHE A 575 -8.31 25.42 1.39
C PHE A 575 -7.87 25.93 2.76
N SER A 576 -6.90 26.84 2.83
CA SER A 576 -6.51 27.50 4.09
C SER A 576 -7.62 28.37 4.69
N GLY A 577 -8.66 28.68 3.93
CA GLY A 577 -9.86 29.38 4.43
C GLY A 577 -10.85 28.47 5.16
N TYR A 578 -10.66 27.14 5.16
CA TYR A 578 -11.54 26.22 5.88
C TYR A 578 -11.07 26.05 7.34
N HIS A 579 -11.89 26.46 8.28
CA HIS A 579 -11.63 26.40 9.72
C HIS A 579 -12.71 25.57 10.43
N PRO A 580 -12.60 24.22 10.45
CA PRO A 580 -13.58 23.37 11.12
C PRO A 580 -13.56 23.53 12.66
N PHE A 581 -12.46 24.05 13.20
CA PHE A 581 -12.31 24.38 14.62
C PHE A 581 -11.81 25.81 14.76
N PRO A 582 -12.15 26.52 15.86
CA PRO A 582 -11.68 27.89 16.09
C PRO A 582 -10.14 28.01 16.15
N ASP A 583 -9.47 26.94 16.59
CA ASP A 583 -8.02 26.86 16.82
C ASP A 583 -7.26 26.10 15.73
N LEU A 584 -7.97 25.47 14.77
CA LEU A 584 -7.32 24.60 13.79
C LEU A 584 -8.07 24.60 12.44
N GLY A 585 -7.38 25.01 11.40
CA GLY A 585 -7.85 25.00 10.03
C GLY A 585 -7.14 23.96 9.16
N VAL A 586 -7.55 23.91 7.89
CA VAL A 586 -6.87 23.12 6.86
C VAL A 586 -5.56 23.82 6.49
N ASP A 587 -4.43 23.11 6.50
CA ASP A 587 -3.22 23.59 5.87
C ASP A 587 -3.30 23.37 4.36
N GLY A 588 -3.70 24.41 3.63
CA GLY A 588 -3.85 24.34 2.19
C GLY A 588 -2.54 24.15 1.43
N ARG A 589 -1.36 24.38 2.06
CA ARG A 589 -0.06 24.07 1.47
C ARG A 589 0.31 22.61 1.66
N LEU A 590 0.07 22.05 2.84
CA LEU A 590 0.28 20.64 3.11
C LEU A 590 -0.57 19.77 2.18
N THR A 591 -1.82 20.17 1.95
CA THR A 591 -2.79 19.39 1.18
C THR A 591 -2.83 19.77 -0.31
N LEU A 592 -1.93 20.63 -0.80
CA LEU A 592 -2.04 21.23 -2.13
C LEU A 592 -2.00 20.22 -3.28
N SER A 593 -1.10 19.27 -3.24
CA SER A 593 -0.95 18.27 -4.32
C SER A 593 -2.25 17.46 -4.49
N GLU A 594 -2.81 17.01 -3.38
CA GLU A 594 -4.06 16.23 -3.36
C GLU A 594 -5.29 17.08 -3.77
N ASN A 595 -5.32 18.34 -3.36
CA ASN A 595 -6.40 19.27 -3.75
C ASN A 595 -6.34 19.59 -5.26
N ILE A 596 -5.14 19.70 -5.85
CA ILE A 596 -4.98 19.87 -7.30
C ILE A 596 -5.42 18.60 -8.03
N ALA A 597 -5.08 17.43 -7.51
CA ALA A 597 -5.49 16.16 -8.10
C ALA A 597 -7.01 15.98 -8.05
N ASP A 598 -7.68 16.37 -6.95
CA ASP A 598 -9.14 16.39 -6.86
C ASP A 598 -9.76 17.31 -7.93
N LEU A 599 -9.23 18.51 -8.09
CA LEU A 599 -9.71 19.47 -9.10
C LEU A 599 -9.49 18.97 -10.53
N ALA A 600 -8.31 18.39 -10.78
CA ALA A 600 -7.96 17.79 -12.07
C ALA A 600 -8.88 16.63 -12.42
N GLY A 601 -9.08 15.72 -11.46
CA GLY A 601 -9.90 14.53 -11.63
C GLY A 601 -11.37 14.87 -11.86
N LEU A 602 -11.94 15.73 -11.01
CA LEU A 602 -13.32 16.16 -11.14
C LEU A 602 -13.56 16.88 -12.48
N SER A 603 -12.63 17.75 -12.88
CA SER A 603 -12.74 18.50 -14.13
C SER A 603 -12.62 17.60 -15.36
N ALA A 604 -11.65 16.67 -15.36
CA ALA A 604 -11.45 15.73 -16.46
C ALA A 604 -12.63 14.75 -16.60
N ALA A 605 -13.15 14.26 -15.47
CA ALA A 605 -14.31 13.38 -15.46
C ALA A 605 -15.58 14.08 -15.99
N PHE A 606 -15.75 15.36 -15.65
CA PHE A 606 -16.87 16.14 -16.17
C PHE A 606 -16.76 16.36 -17.69
N ASP A 607 -15.58 16.71 -18.18
CA ASP A 607 -15.35 16.84 -19.63
C ASP A 607 -15.55 15.51 -20.37
N ALA A 608 -15.07 14.40 -19.78
CA ALA A 608 -15.26 13.06 -20.34
C ALA A 608 -16.74 12.70 -20.41
N HIS A 609 -17.48 12.92 -19.35
CA HIS A 609 -18.95 12.73 -19.33
C HIS A 609 -19.63 13.56 -20.42
N ARG A 610 -19.30 14.83 -20.56
CA ARG A 610 -19.85 15.71 -21.59
C ARG A 610 -19.54 15.22 -23.01
N ARG A 611 -18.33 14.77 -23.28
CA ARG A 611 -17.94 14.18 -24.57
C ARG A 611 -18.67 12.87 -24.84
N HIS A 612 -18.77 12.00 -23.84
CA HIS A 612 -19.50 10.74 -23.93
C HIS A 612 -20.96 10.96 -24.29
N MET A 613 -21.61 11.94 -23.65
CA MET A 613 -22.99 12.28 -23.95
C MET A 613 -23.17 12.89 -25.34
N GLY A 614 -22.20 13.69 -25.80
CA GLY A 614 -22.21 14.31 -27.14
C GLY A 614 -23.55 14.98 -27.45
N ASN A 615 -24.11 14.70 -28.62
CA ASN A 615 -25.40 15.22 -29.07
C ASN A 615 -26.62 14.40 -28.60
N ARG A 616 -26.42 13.36 -27.78
CA ARG A 616 -27.53 12.51 -27.28
C ARG A 616 -28.48 13.25 -26.32
N VAL A 617 -28.00 14.32 -25.68
CA VAL A 617 -28.79 15.16 -24.77
C VAL A 617 -28.86 16.57 -25.33
N THR A 618 -30.03 16.91 -25.91
CA THR A 618 -30.29 18.20 -26.58
C THR A 618 -31.01 19.20 -25.69
N ASP A 619 -31.84 18.71 -24.76
CA ASP A 619 -32.61 19.60 -23.89
C ASP A 619 -31.84 19.98 -22.61
N ALA A 620 -32.03 21.23 -22.17
CA ALA A 620 -31.33 21.80 -21.02
C ALA A 620 -31.74 21.16 -19.69
N ALA A 621 -32.97 20.72 -19.56
CA ALA A 621 -33.49 20.14 -18.30
C ALA A 621 -32.87 18.75 -18.05
N THR A 622 -32.78 17.91 -19.06
CA THR A 622 -32.09 16.61 -18.98
C THR A 622 -30.62 16.79 -18.70
N ARG A 623 -29.96 17.76 -19.38
CA ARG A 623 -28.55 18.09 -19.12
C ARG A 623 -28.32 18.48 -17.66
N ARG A 624 -29.18 19.37 -17.14
CA ARG A 624 -29.09 19.80 -15.72
C ARG A 624 -29.30 18.65 -14.76
N ARG A 625 -30.23 17.72 -15.02
CA ARG A 625 -30.45 16.53 -14.18
C ARG A 625 -29.19 15.64 -14.15
N GLN A 626 -28.58 15.41 -15.30
CA GLN A 626 -27.33 14.62 -15.38
C GLN A 626 -26.17 15.29 -14.66
N ASP A 627 -26.04 16.62 -14.76
CA ASP A 627 -25.02 17.37 -14.02
C ASP A 627 -25.24 17.26 -12.50
N ARG A 628 -26.49 17.38 -12.05
CA ARG A 628 -26.82 17.17 -10.63
C ARG A 628 -26.42 15.77 -10.19
N GLU A 629 -26.78 14.74 -10.95
CA GLU A 629 -26.46 13.36 -10.65
C GLU A 629 -24.95 13.12 -10.63
N PHE A 630 -24.19 13.69 -11.56
CA PHE A 630 -22.74 13.65 -11.59
C PHE A 630 -22.12 14.20 -10.29
N PHE A 631 -22.51 15.40 -9.86
CA PHE A 631 -21.96 16.01 -8.66
C PHE A 631 -22.44 15.33 -7.36
N LEU A 632 -23.65 14.82 -7.31
CA LEU A 632 -24.13 14.04 -6.18
C LEU A 632 -23.36 12.72 -6.04
N ALA A 633 -23.08 12.02 -7.15
CA ALA A 633 -22.26 10.82 -7.15
C ALA A 633 -20.83 11.08 -6.70
N PHE A 634 -20.22 12.20 -7.15
CA PHE A 634 -18.93 12.66 -6.64
C PHE A 634 -18.97 12.83 -5.13
N ALA A 635 -19.95 13.55 -4.60
CA ALA A 635 -20.07 13.77 -3.16
C ALA A 635 -20.31 12.48 -2.38
N ALA A 636 -21.16 11.56 -2.89
CA ALA A 636 -21.41 10.27 -2.25
C ALA A 636 -20.16 9.37 -2.17
N SER A 637 -19.27 9.47 -3.17
CA SER A 637 -18.00 8.71 -3.18
C SER A 637 -17.02 9.14 -2.08
N TRP A 638 -17.20 10.33 -1.51
CA TRP A 638 -16.41 10.91 -0.43
C TRP A 638 -17.17 11.06 0.89
N ARG A 639 -18.33 10.43 1.04
CA ARG A 639 -19.09 10.49 2.31
C ARG A 639 -18.26 9.95 3.47
N ALA A 640 -18.28 10.68 4.60
CA ALA A 640 -17.45 10.37 5.76
C ALA A 640 -18.03 10.92 7.06
N ARG A 641 -17.90 10.15 8.14
CA ARG A 641 -17.95 10.62 9.54
C ARG A 641 -16.63 10.34 10.22
N ILE A 642 -16.14 11.29 10.99
CA ILE A 642 -14.86 11.19 11.68
C ILE A 642 -15.02 11.70 13.11
N ARG A 643 -14.38 11.03 14.10
CA ARG A 643 -14.33 11.52 15.47
C ARG A 643 -13.39 12.70 15.57
N GLU A 644 -13.67 13.64 16.48
CA GLU A 644 -12.93 14.89 16.61
C GLU A 644 -11.42 14.67 16.75
N GLY A 645 -10.98 13.76 17.62
CA GLY A 645 -9.55 13.49 17.83
C GLY A 645 -8.83 13.07 16.54
N ALA A 646 -9.43 12.16 15.76
CA ALA A 646 -8.89 11.72 14.47
C ALA A 646 -8.95 12.84 13.42
N PHE A 647 -9.99 13.68 13.46
CA PHE A 647 -10.12 14.83 12.56
C PHE A 647 -9.00 15.85 12.83
N ARG A 648 -8.75 16.19 14.10
CA ARG A 648 -7.66 17.09 14.49
C ARG A 648 -6.29 16.54 14.12
N THR A 649 -6.09 15.21 14.24
CA THR A 649 -4.85 14.56 13.80
C THR A 649 -4.67 14.65 12.29
N GLN A 650 -5.74 14.39 11.50
CA GLN A 650 -5.70 14.52 10.05
C GLN A 650 -5.30 15.94 9.60
N LEU A 651 -5.92 16.97 10.19
CA LEU A 651 -5.61 18.37 9.85
C LEU A 651 -4.14 18.75 10.10
N LYS A 652 -3.48 18.11 11.06
CA LYS A 652 -2.09 18.43 11.44
C LYS A 652 -1.02 17.73 10.60
N SER A 653 -1.31 16.56 10.06
CA SER A 653 -0.26 15.67 9.53
C SER A 653 -0.58 14.99 8.21
N ASN A 654 -1.83 15.04 7.73
CA ASN A 654 -2.23 14.34 6.51
C ASN A 654 -2.14 15.29 5.29
N ASP A 655 -1.59 14.80 4.21
CA ASP A 655 -1.53 15.50 2.91
C ASP A 655 -2.87 15.56 2.17
N HIS A 656 -3.89 14.85 2.67
CA HIS A 656 -5.27 14.90 2.17
C HIS A 656 -6.13 15.77 3.08
N ALA A 657 -6.79 16.76 2.50
CA ALA A 657 -7.84 17.48 3.20
C ALA A 657 -8.96 16.52 3.64
N PRO A 658 -9.65 16.80 4.77
CA PRO A 658 -10.83 16.02 5.15
C PRO A 658 -11.88 15.99 4.04
N GLU A 659 -12.60 14.88 3.94
CA GLU A 659 -13.52 14.55 2.82
C GLU A 659 -14.53 15.67 2.54
N MET A 660 -15.04 16.33 3.57
CA MET A 660 -15.98 17.45 3.41
C MET A 660 -15.39 18.63 2.62
N PHE A 661 -14.09 18.89 2.75
CA PHE A 661 -13.40 19.97 2.02
C PHE A 661 -12.95 19.50 0.63
N ARG A 662 -12.65 18.20 0.44
CA ARG A 662 -12.42 17.62 -0.89
C ARG A 662 -13.66 17.79 -1.77
N ILE A 663 -14.86 17.54 -1.25
CA ILE A 663 -16.12 17.75 -1.95
C ILE A 663 -16.32 19.23 -2.33
N ALA A 664 -15.90 20.17 -1.49
CA ALA A 664 -16.02 21.60 -1.77
C ALA A 664 -15.21 22.05 -3.01
N THR A 665 -14.38 21.19 -3.58
CA THR A 665 -13.70 21.43 -4.88
C THR A 665 -14.68 21.74 -6.01
N VAL A 666 -15.94 21.29 -5.94
CA VAL A 666 -17.01 21.56 -6.91
C VAL A 666 -17.20 23.06 -7.18
N ARG A 667 -16.90 23.94 -6.20
CA ARG A 667 -16.99 25.41 -6.32
C ARG A 667 -16.09 26.03 -7.40
N ASN A 668 -15.17 25.22 -7.97
CA ASN A 668 -14.30 25.65 -9.06
C ASN A 668 -14.85 25.30 -10.46
N LEU A 669 -16.00 24.56 -10.56
CA LEU A 669 -16.61 24.17 -11.82
C LEU A 669 -17.89 24.98 -12.08
N ASP A 670 -17.96 25.66 -13.24
CA ASP A 670 -19.08 26.50 -13.60
C ASP A 670 -20.41 25.70 -13.65
N ALA A 671 -20.38 24.48 -14.16
CA ALA A 671 -21.53 23.60 -14.27
C ALA A 671 -22.20 23.24 -12.91
N TRP A 672 -21.43 23.25 -11.82
CA TRP A 672 -22.00 23.02 -10.49
C TRP A 672 -22.94 24.15 -10.06
N TYR A 673 -22.59 25.40 -10.39
CA TYR A 673 -23.44 26.57 -10.11
C TYR A 673 -24.77 26.48 -10.87
N GLU A 674 -24.73 26.10 -12.14
CA GLU A 674 -25.92 25.90 -12.97
C GLU A 674 -26.76 24.72 -12.49
N ALA A 675 -26.13 23.61 -12.09
CA ALA A 675 -26.82 22.41 -11.64
C ALA A 675 -27.62 22.64 -10.34
N PHE A 676 -27.09 23.46 -9.43
CA PHE A 676 -27.64 23.63 -8.08
C PHE A 676 -28.15 25.05 -7.76
N ASP A 677 -28.26 25.95 -8.76
CA ASP A 677 -28.67 27.34 -8.60
C ASP A 677 -27.89 28.11 -7.54
N VAL A 678 -26.56 27.92 -7.50
CA VAL A 678 -25.70 28.57 -6.53
C VAL A 678 -25.51 30.04 -6.88
N GLN A 679 -25.83 30.92 -5.94
CA GLN A 679 -25.93 32.37 -6.15
C GLN A 679 -24.86 33.16 -5.36
N PRO A 680 -24.54 34.39 -5.79
CA PRO A 680 -23.78 35.32 -4.94
C PRO A 680 -24.43 35.45 -3.56
N GLY A 681 -23.65 35.24 -2.51
CA GLY A 681 -24.11 35.23 -1.11
C GLY A 681 -24.13 33.83 -0.48
N ASP A 682 -24.11 32.75 -1.27
CA ASP A 682 -23.92 31.40 -0.74
C ASP A 682 -22.46 31.21 -0.27
N LYS A 683 -22.25 30.47 0.81
CA LYS A 683 -20.93 30.34 1.46
C LYS A 683 -19.85 29.75 0.55
N LEU A 684 -20.22 28.84 -0.35
CA LEU A 684 -19.30 28.21 -1.31
C LEU A 684 -19.19 29.00 -2.63
N TYR A 685 -19.97 30.10 -2.79
CA TYR A 685 -19.91 30.88 -4.01
C TYR A 685 -18.51 31.45 -4.26
N LEU A 686 -18.03 31.34 -5.49
CA LEU A 686 -16.89 32.04 -6.01
C LEU A 686 -17.27 32.78 -7.30
N ALA A 687 -16.91 34.07 -7.38
CA ALA A 687 -17.00 34.78 -8.64
C ALA A 687 -16.20 34.03 -9.73
N PRO A 688 -16.62 34.02 -10.99
CA PRO A 688 -15.96 33.26 -12.08
C PRO A 688 -14.45 33.46 -12.15
N ALA A 689 -13.95 34.68 -11.95
CA ALA A 689 -12.52 34.97 -11.95
C ALA A 689 -11.75 34.41 -10.75
N ALA A 690 -12.44 34.04 -9.65
CA ALA A 690 -11.85 33.47 -8.47
C ALA A 690 -11.82 31.93 -8.51
N ARG A 691 -12.53 31.29 -9.46
CA ARG A 691 -12.53 29.84 -9.69
C ARG A 691 -11.15 29.40 -10.19
N VAL A 692 -10.58 28.39 -9.53
CA VAL A 692 -9.23 27.93 -9.88
C VAL A 692 -9.29 26.92 -11.01
N ARG A 693 -8.41 27.06 -11.96
CA ARG A 693 -8.16 26.10 -13.06
C ARG A 693 -6.66 25.86 -13.07
N VAL A 694 -6.24 24.63 -12.90
CA VAL A 694 -4.81 24.25 -12.93
C VAL A 694 -4.46 23.61 -14.27
N TRP A 695 -5.28 22.68 -14.73
CA TRP A 695 -5.16 21.98 -16.01
C TRP A 695 -6.24 22.40 -16.99
#